data_b4ce3f821615dc64c8359a5f3e17df69
#
_entry.id   b4ce3f821615dc64c8359a5f3e17df69
#
_cell.length_a   1.000
_cell.length_b   1.000
_cell.length_c   1.000
_cell.angle_alpha   90.00
_cell.angle_beta   90.00
_cell.angle_gamma   90.00
#
_symmetry.space_group_name_H-M   'P 1'
#
loop_
_entity.id
_entity.type
_entity.pdbx_description
1 polymer ?
#
loop_
_entity_poly.entity_id
_entity_poly.type
_entity_poly.pdbx_seq_one_letter_code
_entity_poly.pdbx_strand_id
1 'polypeptide(L)'
;MKTANCPSCGAMLTFRSAVSILTVCNYCKSTLIRHDLALENVGKMAELLPDPSPIQIGAEGIYRKTRFTVVGRIQLRYGQGLWNEWHVLFENQRSGWLGETLGNYTITSLIQPPEPLPAFPELRAGQNLTLRGRAFQITNIETAHCIAGEGELPIRVGAGYDAPVVDLQATSNVFATLDYSEAPPLVFIGEQVRFDDLKLTRLREALPAGWEPDAGIKAQSFQCPGCGSALTVRAKGYTETLACGACGSIIDITDANFRILSKFKTQVTHEPIIPLGAHGTLENAEYETISYLRRAATVEDVDYEWSEYLLLNRTQGFRWLVEYNGHWSLVQTTTEPAQVTGYGAQGRAFHQGRNYQHFQTAKAKISYVLGEFYWRVKVGERCEISDYIDPPRQLSLERTSKEIIWSLANYVEPDLIKAAFRLEQSLPVRSGVAPNQPSPYTAQRPKFRRLLWLFLGLLIIGQIATLALSSDQRVHQQTFVFDAAAKDKALTSEPFAVSGRDSNLFIRAETNLDNNWIYLDLALIERETGASYAISREINYYQGVDEGEKWSEGDAGDEAALSDIPAGIYYLSVEGELPPSSPTVTCTFTLFRDVPSWINFFLALLGLLIAPLLLSWRARAFEGARWAESDYGPSGKGEPEEDND
;
A
#
# COMPACT_ATOMS: atom_id res chain seq x y z
N MET A 1 2.24 -4.67 -52.98
CA MET A 1 1.51 -5.94 -52.89
C MET A 1 1.91 -6.83 -54.04
N LYS A 2 2.31 -8.06 -53.77
CA LYS A 2 2.58 -9.08 -54.76
C LYS A 2 1.55 -10.18 -54.61
N THR A 3 1.09 -10.80 -55.66
CA THR A 3 0.14 -11.92 -55.65
C THR A 3 0.77 -13.15 -56.26
N ALA A 4 0.44 -14.33 -55.75
CA ALA A 4 0.81 -15.62 -56.31
C ALA A 4 -0.28 -16.65 -56.00
N ASN A 5 -0.39 -17.67 -56.83
CA ASN A 5 -1.37 -18.75 -56.64
C ASN A 5 -0.77 -19.85 -55.74
N CYS A 6 -1.56 -20.35 -54.79
CA CYS A 6 -1.19 -21.50 -53.96
C CYS A 6 -0.94 -22.72 -54.86
N PRO A 7 0.25 -23.35 -54.81
CA PRO A 7 0.55 -24.50 -55.65
C PRO A 7 -0.29 -25.76 -55.30
N SER A 8 -0.91 -25.77 -54.10
CA SER A 8 -1.69 -26.92 -53.61
C SER A 8 -3.18 -26.84 -53.94
N CYS A 9 -3.78 -25.64 -53.93
CA CYS A 9 -5.23 -25.48 -54.14
C CYS A 9 -5.61 -24.38 -55.14
N GLY A 10 -4.64 -23.68 -55.73
CA GLY A 10 -4.89 -22.63 -56.72
C GLY A 10 -5.40 -21.30 -56.18
N ALA A 11 -5.66 -21.18 -54.90
CA ALA A 11 -6.15 -19.94 -54.29
C ALA A 11 -5.15 -18.82 -54.44
N MET A 12 -5.62 -17.61 -54.75
CA MET A 12 -4.80 -16.42 -54.90
C MET A 12 -4.39 -15.90 -53.52
N LEU A 13 -3.10 -15.77 -53.29
CA LEU A 13 -2.49 -15.27 -52.07
C LEU A 13 -1.88 -13.90 -52.34
N THR A 14 -2.01 -13.00 -51.38
CA THR A 14 -1.47 -11.65 -51.45
C THR A 14 -0.38 -11.48 -50.41
N PHE A 15 0.80 -11.07 -50.81
CA PHE A 15 1.92 -10.72 -49.95
C PHE A 15 1.96 -9.22 -49.73
N ARG A 16 1.84 -8.83 -48.47
CA ARG A 16 1.88 -7.43 -48.02
C ARG A 16 3.27 -7.03 -47.55
N SER A 17 3.96 -7.97 -46.90
CA SER A 17 5.29 -7.75 -46.31
C SER A 17 6.40 -8.20 -47.26
N ALA A 18 7.42 -7.36 -47.43
CA ALA A 18 8.63 -7.70 -48.18
C ALA A 18 9.54 -8.68 -47.42
N VAL A 19 9.50 -8.65 -46.11
CA VAL A 19 10.33 -9.50 -45.23
C VAL A 19 9.74 -10.87 -44.98
N SER A 20 8.49 -11.14 -45.35
CA SER A 20 7.87 -12.45 -45.20
C SER A 20 8.51 -13.48 -46.12
N ILE A 21 9.08 -14.51 -45.52
CA ILE A 21 9.67 -15.67 -46.21
C ILE A 21 8.71 -16.85 -46.30
N LEU A 22 7.67 -16.87 -45.44
CA LEU A 22 6.69 -17.92 -45.37
C LEU A 22 5.28 -17.34 -45.35
N THR A 23 4.33 -18.03 -45.99
CA THR A 23 2.90 -17.77 -45.85
C THR A 23 2.14 -19.08 -45.70
N VAL A 24 1.06 -19.04 -44.91
CA VAL A 24 0.14 -20.16 -44.77
C VAL A 24 -1.11 -19.89 -45.59
N CYS A 25 -1.44 -20.80 -46.48
CA CYS A 25 -2.64 -20.66 -47.29
C CYS A 25 -3.90 -20.70 -46.45
N ASN A 26 -4.71 -19.65 -46.47
CA ASN A 26 -5.95 -19.54 -45.72
C ASN A 26 -6.98 -20.61 -46.06
N TYR A 27 -6.91 -21.21 -47.28
CA TYR A 27 -7.87 -22.21 -47.78
C TYR A 27 -7.47 -23.65 -47.43
N CYS A 28 -6.24 -24.06 -47.78
CA CYS A 28 -5.82 -25.43 -47.65
C CYS A 28 -4.80 -25.68 -46.54
N LYS A 29 -4.42 -24.59 -45.80
CA LYS A 29 -3.44 -24.65 -44.74
C LYS A 29 -2.05 -25.12 -45.14
N SER A 30 -1.74 -25.15 -46.43
CA SER A 30 -0.40 -25.46 -46.92
C SER A 30 0.56 -24.34 -46.50
N THR A 31 1.72 -24.75 -45.98
CA THR A 31 2.84 -23.89 -45.65
C THR A 31 3.67 -23.67 -46.90
N LEU A 32 3.82 -22.41 -47.32
CA LEU A 32 4.41 -22.00 -48.56
C LEU A 32 5.63 -21.13 -48.33
N ILE A 33 6.79 -21.57 -48.81
CA ILE A 33 8.00 -20.72 -48.82
C ILE A 33 8.00 -19.90 -50.07
N ARG A 34 8.35 -18.64 -49.93
CA ARG A 34 8.43 -17.66 -50.98
C ARG A 34 9.84 -17.62 -51.56
N HIS A 35 9.94 -17.94 -52.83
CA HIS A 35 11.14 -17.74 -53.65
C HIS A 35 10.79 -16.68 -54.73
N ASP A 36 10.96 -15.38 -54.44
CA ASP A 36 10.54 -14.23 -55.27
C ASP A 36 9.05 -14.31 -55.67
N LEU A 37 8.75 -14.84 -56.83
CA LEU A 37 7.39 -14.99 -57.37
C LEU A 37 6.91 -16.46 -57.36
N ALA A 38 7.79 -17.43 -57.06
CA ALA A 38 7.43 -18.84 -56.95
C ALA A 38 7.14 -19.19 -55.48
N LEU A 39 6.15 -20.07 -55.29
CA LEU A 39 5.80 -20.60 -54.01
C LEU A 39 6.11 -22.09 -53.97
N GLU A 40 6.88 -22.52 -52.98
CA GLU A 40 7.15 -23.92 -52.72
C GLU A 40 6.30 -24.40 -51.56
N ASN A 41 5.57 -25.50 -51.75
CA ASN A 41 4.82 -26.14 -50.68
C ASN A 41 5.76 -27.04 -49.86
N VAL A 42 5.93 -26.71 -48.59
CA VAL A 42 6.80 -27.44 -47.66
C VAL A 42 6.02 -28.28 -46.65
N GLY A 43 4.70 -28.44 -46.83
CA GLY A 43 3.85 -29.20 -45.95
C GLY A 43 2.57 -28.49 -45.52
N LYS A 44 1.90 -29.02 -44.51
CA LYS A 44 0.73 -28.39 -43.88
C LYS A 44 1.12 -27.85 -42.51
N MET A 45 0.64 -26.67 -42.20
CA MET A 45 0.74 -26.08 -40.88
C MET A 45 -0.17 -26.80 -39.90
N ALA A 46 0.28 -26.97 -38.66
CA ALA A 46 -0.55 -27.43 -37.56
C ALA A 46 -1.72 -26.45 -37.32
N GLU A 47 -2.81 -26.95 -36.78
CA GLU A 47 -3.97 -26.12 -36.48
C GLU A 47 -3.71 -25.31 -35.22
N LEU A 48 -4.04 -23.99 -35.29
CA LEU A 48 -3.99 -23.09 -34.15
C LEU A 48 -5.03 -23.51 -33.12
N LEU A 49 -4.65 -23.47 -31.88
CA LEU A 49 -5.60 -23.66 -30.78
C LEU A 49 -6.55 -22.46 -30.70
N PRO A 50 -7.85 -22.70 -30.44
CA PRO A 50 -8.79 -21.61 -30.20
C PRO A 50 -8.36 -20.76 -29.03
N ASP A 51 -8.45 -19.44 -29.18
CA ASP A 51 -8.13 -18.45 -28.16
C ASP A 51 -9.13 -17.28 -28.16
N PRO A 52 -9.21 -16.52 -27.05
CA PRO A 52 -10.15 -15.41 -26.89
C PRO A 52 -9.66 -14.10 -27.50
N SER A 53 -8.52 -14.08 -28.19
CA SER A 53 -7.99 -12.85 -28.76
C SER A 53 -8.99 -12.17 -29.69
N PRO A 54 -9.27 -10.90 -29.52
CA PRO A 54 -10.06 -10.14 -30.46
C PRO A 54 -9.27 -9.79 -31.73
N ILE A 55 -7.95 -10.00 -31.72
CA ILE A 55 -7.07 -9.68 -32.84
C ILE A 55 -7.18 -10.76 -33.91
N GLN A 56 -7.07 -10.36 -35.17
CA GLN A 56 -7.06 -11.25 -36.33
C GLN A 56 -6.15 -10.71 -37.43
N ILE A 57 -5.80 -11.54 -38.40
CA ILE A 57 -5.07 -11.10 -39.58
C ILE A 57 -5.92 -10.06 -40.33
N GLY A 58 -5.30 -8.93 -40.69
CA GLY A 58 -5.96 -7.80 -41.32
C GLY A 58 -6.47 -6.77 -40.30
N ALA A 59 -6.36 -6.99 -39.01
CA ALA A 59 -6.58 -5.94 -38.00
C ALA A 59 -5.58 -4.79 -38.25
N GLU A 60 -6.03 -3.57 -38.03
CA GLU A 60 -5.24 -2.37 -38.18
C GLU A 60 -5.16 -1.60 -36.88
N GLY A 61 -4.00 -1.03 -36.57
CA GLY A 61 -3.77 -0.29 -35.34
C GLY A 61 -2.82 0.90 -35.54
N ILE A 62 -2.62 1.65 -34.47
CA ILE A 62 -1.70 2.81 -34.44
C ILE A 62 -0.72 2.63 -33.29
N TYR A 63 0.56 2.71 -33.57
CA TYR A 63 1.62 2.72 -32.58
C TYR A 63 2.58 3.88 -32.83
N ARG A 64 2.83 4.71 -31.83
CA ARG A 64 3.69 5.91 -31.94
C ARG A 64 3.39 6.76 -33.18
N LYS A 65 2.10 7.01 -33.45
CA LYS A 65 1.57 7.76 -34.58
C LYS A 65 1.76 7.09 -35.97
N THR A 66 2.28 5.88 -36.05
CA THR A 66 2.46 5.10 -37.26
C THR A 66 1.39 4.01 -37.32
N ARG A 67 0.69 3.89 -38.43
CA ARG A 67 -0.27 2.81 -38.62
C ARG A 67 0.46 1.49 -38.88
N PHE A 68 -0.16 0.40 -38.43
CA PHE A 68 0.28 -0.96 -38.75
C PHE A 68 -0.90 -1.84 -39.11
N THR A 69 -0.59 -2.93 -39.80
CA THR A 69 -1.55 -4.01 -40.13
C THR A 69 -1.01 -5.32 -39.63
N VAL A 70 -1.84 -6.12 -39.00
CA VAL A 70 -1.53 -7.50 -38.59
C VAL A 70 -1.52 -8.37 -39.87
N VAL A 71 -0.38 -8.98 -40.18
CA VAL A 71 -0.20 -9.75 -41.43
C VAL A 71 0.06 -11.23 -41.19
N GLY A 72 0.49 -11.62 -39.98
CA GLY A 72 0.74 -12.99 -39.61
C GLY A 72 0.58 -13.21 -38.11
N ARG A 73 0.62 -14.47 -37.70
CA ARG A 73 0.53 -14.90 -36.31
C ARG A 73 1.28 -16.19 -36.09
N ILE A 74 1.95 -16.30 -34.94
CA ILE A 74 2.40 -17.57 -34.36
C ILE A 74 1.78 -17.75 -32.99
N GLN A 75 1.57 -18.99 -32.61
CA GLN A 75 1.09 -19.37 -31.29
C GLN A 75 2.15 -20.22 -30.61
N LEU A 76 2.53 -19.78 -29.41
CA LEU A 76 3.57 -20.42 -28.64
C LEU A 76 2.99 -20.98 -27.34
N ARG A 77 3.55 -22.12 -26.90
CA ARG A 77 3.24 -22.78 -25.64
C ARG A 77 4.50 -22.91 -24.80
N TYR A 78 4.37 -22.68 -23.52
CA TYR A 78 5.41 -22.95 -22.53
C TYR A 78 4.83 -23.69 -21.31
N GLY A 79 5.62 -23.88 -20.25
CA GLY A 79 5.18 -24.66 -19.09
C GLY A 79 3.98 -24.10 -18.35
N GLN A 80 3.73 -22.79 -18.47
CA GLN A 80 2.68 -22.09 -17.75
C GLN A 80 1.51 -21.60 -18.61
N GLY A 81 1.53 -21.77 -19.96
CA GLY A 81 0.40 -21.33 -20.77
C GLY A 81 0.67 -21.13 -22.25
N LEU A 82 -0.24 -20.44 -22.90
CA LEU A 82 -0.22 -20.08 -24.32
C LEU A 82 -0.13 -18.57 -24.49
N TRP A 83 0.59 -18.14 -25.53
CA TRP A 83 0.52 -16.74 -25.97
C TRP A 83 0.57 -16.65 -27.50
N ASN A 84 0.14 -15.48 -28.01
CA ASN A 84 0.16 -15.18 -29.41
C ASN A 84 1.22 -14.13 -29.70
N GLU A 85 1.91 -14.27 -30.80
CA GLU A 85 2.73 -13.23 -31.39
C GLU A 85 2.20 -12.89 -32.78
N TRP A 86 1.74 -11.67 -32.93
CA TRP A 86 1.18 -11.13 -34.16
C TRP A 86 2.26 -10.38 -34.92
N HIS A 87 2.59 -10.88 -36.12
CA HIS A 87 3.48 -10.19 -37.03
C HIS A 87 2.78 -8.96 -37.59
N VAL A 88 3.33 -7.77 -37.33
CA VAL A 88 2.75 -6.49 -37.73
C VAL A 88 3.64 -5.81 -38.78
N LEU A 89 3.00 -5.24 -39.80
CA LEU A 89 3.66 -4.44 -40.85
C LEU A 89 3.24 -2.98 -40.70
N PHE A 90 4.21 -2.10 -40.46
CA PHE A 90 4.01 -0.66 -40.39
C PHE A 90 3.94 -0.02 -41.76
N GLU A 91 3.27 1.12 -41.89
CA GLU A 91 3.18 1.90 -43.12
C GLU A 91 4.57 2.24 -43.71
N ASN A 92 5.58 2.43 -42.90
CA ASN A 92 6.97 2.69 -43.28
C ASN A 92 7.72 1.44 -43.74
N GLN A 93 7.03 0.34 -43.98
CA GLN A 93 7.57 -0.97 -44.41
C GLN A 93 8.46 -1.68 -43.37
N ARG A 94 8.54 -1.16 -42.15
CA ARG A 94 9.16 -1.91 -41.05
C ARG A 94 8.20 -2.95 -40.52
N SER A 95 8.75 -4.04 -40.01
CA SER A 95 7.96 -5.06 -39.32
C SER A 95 8.27 -5.11 -37.84
N GLY A 96 7.37 -5.66 -37.07
CA GLY A 96 7.51 -5.90 -35.64
C GLY A 96 6.60 -7.03 -35.20
N TRP A 97 6.59 -7.24 -33.92
CA TRP A 97 5.74 -8.23 -33.28
C TRP A 97 4.88 -7.57 -32.22
N LEU A 98 3.60 -7.89 -32.21
CA LEU A 98 2.66 -7.56 -31.16
C LEU A 98 2.43 -8.85 -30.34
N GLY A 99 3.10 -8.94 -29.19
CA GLY A 99 2.92 -10.02 -28.25
C GLY A 99 1.62 -9.82 -27.47
N GLU A 100 0.88 -10.90 -27.25
CA GLU A 100 -0.37 -10.91 -26.50
C GLU A 100 -0.39 -12.08 -25.51
N THR A 101 -0.43 -11.77 -24.23
CA THR A 101 -0.46 -12.74 -23.14
C THR A 101 -1.40 -12.28 -22.04
N LEU A 102 -2.50 -13.00 -21.78
CA LEU A 102 -3.39 -12.77 -20.63
C LEU A 102 -3.87 -11.33 -20.45
N GLY A 103 -4.10 -10.60 -21.57
CA GLY A 103 -4.51 -9.20 -21.57
C GLY A 103 -3.36 -8.20 -21.46
N ASN A 104 -2.12 -8.66 -21.44
CA ASN A 104 -0.92 -7.83 -21.57
C ASN A 104 -0.46 -7.82 -23.03
N TYR A 105 -0.05 -6.65 -23.49
CA TYR A 105 0.38 -6.45 -24.86
C TYR A 105 1.78 -5.83 -24.89
N THR A 106 2.63 -6.33 -25.79
CA THR A 106 3.97 -5.79 -26.04
C THR A 106 4.13 -5.52 -27.53
N ILE A 107 4.75 -4.42 -27.89
CA ILE A 107 5.11 -4.18 -29.28
C ILE A 107 6.63 -4.10 -29.37
N THR A 108 7.23 -4.99 -30.18
CA THR A 108 8.68 -5.13 -30.29
C THR A 108 9.14 -5.10 -31.74
N SER A 109 10.40 -4.79 -31.93
CA SER A 109 11.06 -4.86 -33.24
C SER A 109 12.41 -5.53 -33.10
N LEU A 110 12.79 -6.28 -34.12
CA LEU A 110 14.10 -6.93 -34.20
C LEU A 110 15.19 -5.87 -34.29
N ILE A 111 16.23 -6.04 -33.47
CA ILE A 111 17.44 -5.22 -33.52
C ILE A 111 18.70 -6.10 -33.66
N GLN A 112 19.78 -5.54 -34.13
CA GLN A 112 21.09 -6.19 -34.02
C GLN A 112 21.64 -5.92 -32.61
N PRO A 113 22.02 -6.97 -31.86
CA PRO A 113 22.63 -6.80 -30.56
C PRO A 113 23.96 -6.05 -30.71
N PRO A 114 24.19 -4.99 -29.91
CA PRO A 114 25.42 -4.20 -30.00
C PRO A 114 26.63 -4.94 -29.38
N GLU A 115 26.41 -5.94 -28.57
CA GLU A 115 27.41 -6.65 -27.78
C GLU A 115 27.14 -8.17 -27.80
N PRO A 116 28.14 -9.03 -27.59
CA PRO A 116 27.93 -10.45 -27.40
C PRO A 116 27.01 -10.71 -26.21
N LEU A 117 25.97 -11.52 -26.40
CA LEU A 117 25.07 -11.93 -25.35
C LEU A 117 25.66 -13.13 -24.57
N PRO A 118 25.37 -13.25 -23.24
CA PRO A 118 25.71 -14.45 -22.50
C PRO A 118 25.03 -15.70 -23.08
N ALA A 119 25.60 -16.88 -22.85
CA ALA A 119 24.94 -18.11 -23.27
C ALA A 119 23.67 -18.37 -22.45
N PHE A 120 22.63 -18.94 -23.08
CA PHE A 120 21.35 -19.20 -22.43
C PHE A 120 21.44 -19.89 -21.05
N PRO A 121 22.30 -20.94 -20.85
CA PRO A 121 22.45 -21.58 -19.55
C PRO A 121 23.07 -20.71 -18.43
N GLU A 122 23.69 -19.60 -18.80
CA GLU A 122 24.33 -18.69 -17.85
C GLU A 122 23.37 -17.64 -17.28
N LEU A 123 22.18 -17.49 -17.90
CA LEU A 123 21.20 -16.50 -17.51
C LEU A 123 20.38 -16.98 -16.30
N ARG A 124 20.01 -16.00 -15.46
CA ARG A 124 19.22 -16.25 -14.24
C ARG A 124 18.13 -15.18 -14.12
N ALA A 125 16.95 -15.55 -13.66
CA ALA A 125 15.88 -14.62 -13.33
C ALA A 125 16.36 -13.64 -12.24
N GLY A 126 16.06 -12.36 -12.44
CA GLY A 126 16.52 -11.27 -11.57
C GLY A 126 17.89 -10.70 -11.91
N GLN A 127 18.65 -11.33 -12.80
CA GLN A 127 19.93 -10.81 -13.29
C GLN A 127 19.71 -9.55 -14.13
N ASN A 128 20.63 -8.59 -14.02
CA ASN A 128 20.61 -7.40 -14.86
C ASN A 128 21.49 -7.60 -16.10
N LEU A 129 20.98 -7.21 -17.25
CA LEU A 129 21.70 -7.14 -18.51
C LEU A 129 21.65 -5.70 -19.08
N THR A 130 22.72 -5.27 -19.73
CA THR A 130 22.74 -3.98 -20.42
C THR A 130 22.58 -4.21 -21.90
N LEU A 131 21.52 -3.62 -22.48
CA LEU A 131 21.27 -3.62 -23.93
C LEU A 131 21.19 -2.18 -24.41
N ARG A 132 22.02 -1.80 -25.39
CA ARG A 132 22.12 -0.42 -25.92
C ARG A 132 22.26 0.65 -24.82
N GLY A 133 23.08 0.39 -23.79
CA GLY A 133 23.35 1.32 -22.70
C GLY A 133 22.19 1.46 -21.69
N ARG A 134 21.14 0.64 -21.78
CA ARG A 134 20.03 0.59 -20.82
C ARG A 134 20.10 -0.71 -20.01
N ALA A 135 19.94 -0.58 -18.71
CA ALA A 135 19.83 -1.73 -17.82
C ALA A 135 18.43 -2.36 -17.90
N PHE A 136 18.40 -3.67 -18.09
CA PHE A 136 17.22 -4.52 -18.08
C PHE A 136 17.36 -5.56 -16.99
N GLN A 137 16.29 -5.93 -16.35
CA GLN A 137 16.21 -7.06 -15.45
C GLN A 137 15.57 -8.25 -16.17
N ILE A 138 16.18 -9.42 -16.08
CA ILE A 138 15.61 -10.68 -16.58
C ILE A 138 14.41 -11.03 -15.72
N THR A 139 13.22 -11.10 -16.34
CA THR A 139 11.97 -11.40 -15.63
C THR A 139 11.50 -12.81 -15.86
N ASN A 140 11.84 -13.42 -17.00
CA ASN A 140 11.43 -14.80 -17.32
C ASN A 140 12.49 -15.51 -18.15
N ILE A 141 12.69 -16.80 -17.92
CA ILE A 141 13.58 -17.69 -18.69
C ILE A 141 12.84 -18.99 -18.94
N GLU A 142 12.45 -19.22 -20.18
CA GLU A 142 11.67 -20.39 -20.56
C GLU A 142 12.09 -20.95 -21.91
N THR A 143 11.71 -22.21 -22.17
CA THR A 143 11.73 -22.77 -23.50
C THR A 143 10.29 -22.88 -23.99
N ALA A 144 9.93 -22.05 -24.93
CA ALA A 144 8.64 -22.07 -25.57
C ALA A 144 8.64 -23.02 -26.77
N HIS A 145 7.49 -23.63 -27.03
CA HIS A 145 7.27 -24.43 -28.23
C HIS A 145 6.32 -23.69 -29.17
N CYS A 146 6.79 -23.32 -30.34
CA CYS A 146 5.92 -22.75 -31.40
C CYS A 146 5.05 -23.88 -31.97
N ILE A 147 3.73 -23.79 -31.74
CA ILE A 147 2.77 -24.81 -32.09
C ILE A 147 2.37 -24.75 -33.58
N ALA A 148 2.01 -23.52 -34.00
CA ALA A 148 1.43 -23.27 -35.32
C ALA A 148 1.56 -21.80 -35.71
N GLY A 149 1.29 -21.50 -36.97
CA GLY A 149 1.25 -20.14 -37.49
C GLY A 149 0.21 -19.94 -38.59
N GLU A 150 -0.12 -18.69 -38.88
CA GLU A 150 -1.01 -18.30 -39.96
C GLU A 150 -0.55 -16.98 -40.60
N GLY A 151 -0.97 -16.74 -41.82
CA GLY A 151 -0.65 -15.51 -42.57
C GLY A 151 0.79 -15.43 -43.04
N GLU A 152 1.32 -14.20 -43.11
CA GLU A 152 2.67 -13.90 -43.58
C GLU A 152 3.67 -13.86 -42.42
N LEU A 153 4.69 -14.69 -42.46
CA LEU A 153 5.68 -14.81 -41.38
C LEU A 153 7.11 -14.56 -41.90
N PRO A 154 7.96 -13.85 -41.12
CA PRO A 154 9.36 -13.63 -41.45
C PRO A 154 10.26 -14.82 -41.04
N ILE A 155 9.69 -15.87 -40.44
CA ILE A 155 10.38 -17.04 -39.92
C ILE A 155 9.77 -18.34 -40.47
N ARG A 156 10.51 -19.44 -40.37
CA ARG A 156 10.03 -20.77 -40.74
C ARG A 156 9.47 -21.47 -39.50
N VAL A 157 8.17 -21.76 -39.51
CA VAL A 157 7.51 -22.46 -38.40
C VAL A 157 7.58 -23.99 -38.56
N GLY A 158 7.47 -24.49 -39.79
CA GLY A 158 7.52 -25.93 -40.07
C GLY A 158 6.48 -26.73 -39.30
N ALA A 159 6.90 -27.83 -38.68
CA ALA A 159 6.08 -28.67 -37.78
C ALA A 159 6.09 -28.18 -36.31
N GLY A 160 6.58 -27.01 -36.05
CA GLY A 160 6.86 -26.42 -34.73
C GLY A 160 8.37 -26.46 -34.42
N TYR A 161 8.77 -25.65 -33.46
CA TYR A 161 10.16 -25.59 -33.00
C TYR A 161 10.22 -25.12 -31.54
N ASP A 162 11.31 -25.47 -30.86
CA ASP A 162 11.56 -24.99 -29.51
C ASP A 162 12.36 -23.69 -29.57
N ALA A 163 11.88 -22.67 -28.86
CA ALA A 163 12.50 -21.39 -28.73
C ALA A 163 12.89 -21.17 -27.25
N PRO A 164 14.19 -21.32 -26.89
CA PRO A 164 14.65 -20.84 -25.60
C PRO A 164 14.59 -19.32 -25.60
N VAL A 165 13.77 -18.74 -24.73
CA VAL A 165 13.51 -17.29 -24.68
C VAL A 165 13.81 -16.73 -23.31
N VAL A 166 14.22 -15.46 -23.30
CA VAL A 166 14.47 -14.68 -22.08
C VAL A 166 13.76 -13.35 -22.21
N ASP A 167 12.83 -13.10 -21.31
CA ASP A 167 12.13 -11.83 -21.25
C ASP A 167 12.79 -10.88 -20.25
N LEU A 168 12.90 -9.63 -20.63
CA LEU A 168 13.55 -8.59 -19.85
C LEU A 168 12.67 -7.35 -19.78
N GLN A 169 12.69 -6.74 -18.62
CA GLN A 169 11.98 -5.48 -18.37
C GLN A 169 12.94 -4.40 -17.90
N ALA A 170 12.66 -3.17 -18.30
CA ALA A 170 13.34 -1.97 -17.83
C ALA A 170 12.31 -0.93 -17.38
N THR A 171 12.78 0.13 -16.73
CA THR A 171 11.93 1.26 -16.35
C THR A 171 11.26 1.89 -17.56
N SER A 172 10.10 2.55 -17.34
CA SER A 172 9.32 3.22 -18.38
C SER A 172 8.71 2.25 -19.41
N ASN A 173 8.21 1.10 -18.95
CA ASN A 173 7.53 0.07 -19.76
C ASN A 173 8.34 -0.52 -20.90
N VAL A 174 9.66 -0.37 -20.89
CA VAL A 174 10.51 -0.93 -21.92
C VAL A 174 10.69 -2.42 -21.70
N PHE A 175 10.45 -3.17 -22.75
CA PHE A 175 10.46 -4.62 -22.78
C PHE A 175 11.44 -5.12 -23.83
N ALA A 176 12.08 -6.26 -23.57
CA ALA A 176 12.91 -6.95 -24.55
C ALA A 176 12.75 -8.46 -24.42
N THR A 177 12.89 -9.17 -25.53
CA THR A 177 12.99 -10.63 -25.59
C THR A 177 14.27 -11.02 -26.32
N LEU A 178 15.03 -11.93 -25.72
CA LEU A 178 16.16 -12.62 -26.37
C LEU A 178 15.66 -14.01 -26.80
N ASP A 179 15.74 -14.29 -28.08
CA ASP A 179 15.36 -15.58 -28.67
C ASP A 179 16.64 -16.33 -29.07
N TYR A 180 16.89 -17.44 -28.39
CA TYR A 180 18.05 -18.32 -28.59
C TYR A 180 17.76 -19.49 -29.54
N SER A 181 16.66 -19.44 -30.31
CA SER A 181 16.38 -20.46 -31.34
C SER A 181 17.36 -20.40 -32.52
N GLU A 182 18.04 -19.28 -32.68
CA GLU A 182 19.05 -19.06 -33.73
C GLU A 182 20.42 -18.66 -33.14
N ALA A 183 21.46 -18.77 -33.94
CA ALA A 183 22.81 -18.34 -33.59
C ALA A 183 23.34 -17.35 -34.64
N PRO A 184 23.64 -16.08 -34.31
CA PRO A 184 23.52 -15.47 -32.96
C PRO A 184 22.05 -15.28 -32.53
N PRO A 185 21.81 -15.17 -31.20
CA PRO A 185 20.44 -14.96 -30.70
C PRO A 185 19.79 -13.70 -31.26
N LEU A 186 18.48 -13.78 -31.52
CA LEU A 186 17.70 -12.64 -31.96
C LEU A 186 17.31 -11.76 -30.77
N VAL A 187 17.36 -10.44 -30.95
CA VAL A 187 17.01 -9.47 -29.92
C VAL A 187 15.84 -8.64 -30.38
N PHE A 188 14.76 -8.72 -29.64
CA PHE A 188 13.57 -7.89 -29.86
C PHE A 188 13.48 -6.85 -28.74
N ILE A 189 13.36 -5.58 -29.08
CA ILE A 189 13.16 -4.49 -28.11
C ILE A 189 11.94 -3.68 -28.49
N GLY A 190 11.19 -3.29 -27.47
CA GLY A 190 10.01 -2.46 -27.61
C GLY A 190 9.46 -2.00 -26.26
N GLU A 191 8.17 -1.96 -26.16
CA GLU A 191 7.51 -1.51 -24.93
C GLU A 191 6.21 -2.28 -24.70
N GLN A 192 5.78 -2.32 -23.45
CA GLN A 192 4.44 -2.75 -23.09
C GLN A 192 3.46 -1.64 -23.39
N VAL A 193 2.31 -2.01 -23.94
CA VAL A 193 1.26 -1.09 -24.40
C VAL A 193 -0.09 -1.54 -23.89
N ARG A 194 -1.00 -0.60 -23.70
CA ARG A 194 -2.39 -0.93 -23.39
C ARG A 194 -3.14 -1.21 -24.70
N PHE A 195 -4.08 -2.14 -24.64
CA PHE A 195 -4.93 -2.47 -25.80
C PHE A 195 -5.60 -1.23 -26.40
N ASP A 196 -6.17 -0.38 -25.55
CA ASP A 196 -6.89 0.83 -25.96
C ASP A 196 -5.98 1.86 -26.66
N ASP A 197 -4.69 1.92 -26.30
CA ASP A 197 -3.72 2.86 -26.86
C ASP A 197 -3.35 2.50 -28.30
N LEU A 198 -3.50 1.22 -28.68
CA LEU A 198 -3.26 0.73 -30.03
C LEU A 198 -4.38 1.10 -31.02
N LYS A 199 -5.56 1.53 -30.54
CA LYS A 199 -6.71 1.93 -31.37
C LYS A 199 -7.02 0.92 -32.48
N LEU A 200 -7.01 -0.36 -32.11
CA LEU A 200 -7.21 -1.46 -33.04
C LEU A 200 -8.60 -1.39 -33.68
N THR A 201 -8.65 -1.69 -34.96
CA THR A 201 -9.86 -1.78 -35.77
C THR A 201 -9.86 -3.08 -36.54
N ARG A 202 -10.97 -3.44 -37.19
CA ARG A 202 -11.15 -4.71 -37.91
C ARG A 202 -10.84 -5.90 -37.03
N LEU A 203 -11.26 -5.80 -35.77
CA LEU A 203 -11.17 -6.90 -34.83
C LEU A 203 -12.13 -8.03 -35.23
N ARG A 204 -11.95 -9.18 -34.64
CA ARG A 204 -12.84 -10.33 -34.80
C ARG A 204 -14.24 -9.95 -34.29
N GLU A 205 -15.24 -9.97 -35.18
CA GLU A 205 -16.62 -9.56 -34.87
C GLU A 205 -17.34 -10.56 -33.97
N ALA A 206 -17.02 -11.83 -34.12
CA ALA A 206 -17.53 -12.90 -33.26
C ALA A 206 -16.37 -13.74 -32.74
N LEU A 207 -16.33 -13.95 -31.45
CA LEU A 207 -15.48 -14.99 -30.87
C LEU A 207 -15.94 -16.35 -31.41
N PRO A 208 -15.07 -17.38 -31.53
CA PRO A 208 -15.45 -18.71 -31.98
C PRO A 208 -16.72 -19.20 -31.28
N ALA A 209 -17.57 -19.97 -31.95
CA ALA A 209 -18.85 -20.42 -31.42
C ALA A 209 -18.72 -20.95 -29.98
N GLY A 210 -19.41 -20.33 -29.05
CA GLY A 210 -19.27 -20.54 -27.60
C GLY A 210 -18.46 -19.49 -26.83
N TRP A 211 -18.04 -18.40 -27.52
CA TRP A 211 -17.23 -17.31 -26.96
C TRP A 211 -17.95 -15.93 -26.99
N GLU A 212 -19.26 -15.88 -27.19
CA GLU A 212 -20.00 -14.63 -27.31
C GLU A 212 -19.91 -13.78 -26.04
N PRO A 213 -19.55 -12.47 -26.12
CA PRO A 213 -19.36 -11.61 -24.95
C PRO A 213 -20.64 -11.28 -24.18
N ASP A 214 -21.82 -11.28 -24.86
CA ASP A 214 -23.10 -10.81 -24.31
C ASP A 214 -24.17 -11.89 -24.10
N ALA A 215 -24.07 -13.06 -24.71
CA ALA A 215 -24.86 -14.21 -24.33
C ALA A 215 -24.09 -14.91 -23.22
N GLY A 216 -24.54 -14.74 -21.97
CA GLY A 216 -23.88 -15.32 -20.80
C GLY A 216 -23.21 -16.64 -21.19
N ILE A 217 -21.87 -16.68 -21.14
CA ILE A 217 -21.10 -17.81 -21.66
C ILE A 217 -21.75 -19.04 -21.12
N LYS A 218 -22.28 -19.90 -22.01
CA LYS A 218 -22.62 -21.25 -21.60
C LYS A 218 -21.32 -21.88 -21.17
N ALA A 219 -21.06 -21.77 -19.86
CA ALA A 219 -19.93 -22.38 -19.20
C ALA A 219 -19.88 -23.82 -19.70
N GLN A 220 -18.76 -24.22 -20.30
CA GLN A 220 -18.64 -25.58 -20.82
C GLN A 220 -18.55 -26.50 -19.63
N SER A 221 -19.61 -27.24 -19.38
CA SER A 221 -19.64 -28.25 -18.31
C SER A 221 -19.14 -29.57 -18.86
N PHE A 222 -18.27 -30.21 -18.09
CA PHE A 222 -17.80 -31.58 -18.34
C PHE A 222 -17.71 -32.35 -17.03
N GLN A 223 -17.56 -33.66 -17.11
CA GLN A 223 -17.42 -34.49 -15.92
C GLN A 223 -15.94 -34.67 -15.57
N CYS A 224 -15.60 -34.50 -14.29
CA CYS A 224 -14.26 -34.73 -13.80
C CYS A 224 -13.83 -36.21 -14.13
N PRO A 225 -12.73 -36.41 -14.87
CA PRO A 225 -12.25 -37.76 -15.20
C PRO A 225 -11.82 -38.55 -13.95
N GLY A 226 -11.61 -37.89 -12.82
CA GLY A 226 -11.19 -38.52 -11.56
C GLY A 226 -12.34 -38.95 -10.66
N CYS A 227 -13.53 -38.31 -10.71
CA CYS A 227 -14.63 -38.62 -9.79
C CYS A 227 -16.04 -38.45 -10.39
N GLY A 228 -16.17 -37.99 -11.63
CA GLY A 228 -17.46 -37.78 -12.29
C GLY A 228 -18.24 -36.52 -11.87
N SER A 229 -17.74 -35.71 -10.94
CA SER A 229 -18.39 -34.45 -10.56
C SER A 229 -18.45 -33.50 -11.75
N ALA A 230 -19.56 -32.75 -11.87
CA ALA A 230 -19.70 -31.71 -12.88
C ALA A 230 -18.72 -30.57 -12.63
N LEU A 231 -17.95 -30.19 -13.63
CA LEU A 231 -17.00 -29.10 -13.64
C LEU A 231 -17.39 -28.11 -14.72
N THR A 232 -17.12 -26.84 -14.47
CA THR A 232 -17.48 -25.74 -15.36
C THR A 232 -16.25 -24.89 -15.67
N VAL A 233 -15.97 -24.67 -16.97
CA VAL A 233 -14.93 -23.74 -17.44
C VAL A 233 -15.59 -22.41 -17.79
N ARG A 234 -15.21 -21.35 -17.11
CA ARG A 234 -15.71 -19.96 -17.27
C ARG A 234 -14.77 -19.10 -18.10
N ALA A 235 -13.47 -19.28 -17.88
CA ALA A 235 -12.41 -18.55 -18.57
C ALA A 235 -11.86 -19.36 -19.77
N LYS A 236 -12.74 -19.83 -20.64
CA LYS A 236 -12.37 -20.63 -21.80
C LYS A 236 -11.30 -19.91 -22.63
N GLY A 237 -10.22 -20.63 -22.99
CA GLY A 237 -9.08 -20.13 -23.74
C GLY A 237 -8.03 -19.39 -22.93
N TYR A 238 -8.35 -19.02 -21.72
CA TYR A 238 -7.35 -18.54 -20.75
C TYR A 238 -6.95 -19.64 -19.77
N THR A 239 -7.85 -20.61 -19.53
CA THR A 239 -7.64 -21.64 -18.53
C THR A 239 -6.75 -22.75 -19.08
N GLU A 240 -5.64 -23.02 -18.41
CA GLU A 240 -4.76 -24.17 -18.67
C GLU A 240 -5.13 -25.36 -17.81
N THR A 241 -5.41 -25.12 -16.52
CA THR A 241 -5.76 -26.19 -15.59
C THR A 241 -6.99 -25.85 -14.78
N LEU A 242 -7.73 -26.91 -14.39
CA LEU A 242 -8.89 -26.82 -13.51
C LEU A 242 -8.72 -27.79 -12.34
N ALA A 243 -8.85 -27.27 -11.12
CA ALA A 243 -8.81 -28.05 -9.89
C ALA A 243 -10.22 -28.47 -9.46
N CYS A 244 -10.46 -29.73 -9.36
CA CYS A 244 -11.74 -30.31 -8.93
C CYS A 244 -11.88 -30.25 -7.41
N GLY A 245 -12.86 -29.50 -6.90
CA GLY A 245 -13.13 -29.38 -5.47
C GLY A 245 -13.61 -30.66 -4.81
N ALA A 246 -14.18 -31.61 -5.57
CA ALA A 246 -14.71 -32.86 -5.01
C ALA A 246 -13.61 -33.91 -4.76
N CYS A 247 -12.58 -34.00 -5.61
CA CYS A 247 -11.59 -35.06 -5.49
C CYS A 247 -10.13 -34.60 -5.51
N GLY A 248 -9.86 -33.28 -5.63
CA GLY A 248 -8.52 -32.74 -5.69
C GLY A 248 -7.73 -33.10 -6.96
N SER A 249 -8.39 -33.51 -8.04
CA SER A 249 -7.72 -33.75 -9.33
C SER A 249 -7.45 -32.41 -10.01
N ILE A 250 -6.21 -32.15 -10.44
CA ILE A 250 -5.83 -31.04 -11.30
C ILE A 250 -5.83 -31.53 -12.73
N ILE A 251 -6.65 -30.97 -13.58
CA ILE A 251 -7.00 -31.42 -14.92
C ILE A 251 -6.44 -30.44 -15.93
N ASP A 252 -5.71 -30.94 -16.93
CA ASP A 252 -5.29 -30.19 -18.11
C ASP A 252 -6.50 -30.04 -19.04
N ILE A 253 -7.06 -28.85 -19.15
CA ILE A 253 -8.23 -28.60 -20.00
C ILE A 253 -7.85 -28.23 -21.44
N THR A 254 -6.57 -28.06 -21.72
CA THR A 254 -6.06 -27.86 -23.08
C THR A 254 -5.89 -29.22 -23.82
N ASP A 255 -5.90 -30.33 -23.07
CA ASP A 255 -5.91 -31.70 -23.63
C ASP A 255 -7.34 -32.09 -23.98
N ALA A 256 -7.55 -32.55 -25.21
CA ALA A 256 -8.88 -32.98 -25.69
C ALA A 256 -9.52 -34.10 -24.83
N ASN A 257 -8.71 -34.88 -24.13
CA ASN A 257 -9.14 -35.96 -23.24
C ASN A 257 -9.20 -35.57 -21.76
N PHE A 258 -9.00 -34.27 -21.44
CA PHE A 258 -9.01 -33.76 -20.06
C PHE A 258 -8.07 -34.53 -19.12
N ARG A 259 -6.79 -34.60 -19.48
CA ARG A 259 -5.81 -35.42 -18.77
C ARG A 259 -5.61 -34.91 -17.33
N ILE A 260 -5.64 -35.85 -16.37
CA ILE A 260 -5.29 -35.55 -14.97
C ILE A 260 -3.76 -35.40 -14.88
N LEU A 261 -3.31 -34.20 -14.48
CA LEU A 261 -1.89 -33.90 -14.27
C LEU A 261 -1.41 -34.37 -12.90
N SER A 262 -2.23 -34.17 -11.88
CA SER A 262 -1.95 -34.58 -10.51
C SER A 262 -3.24 -34.70 -9.71
N LYS A 263 -3.15 -35.35 -8.54
CA LYS A 263 -4.23 -35.42 -7.57
C LYS A 263 -3.65 -35.15 -6.21
N PHE A 264 -4.20 -34.16 -5.52
CA PHE A 264 -3.82 -33.89 -4.16
C PHE A 264 -4.88 -34.41 -3.19
N LYS A 265 -4.44 -35.00 -2.07
CA LYS A 265 -5.33 -35.39 -0.99
C LYS A 265 -5.34 -34.27 0.03
N THR A 266 -6.44 -33.56 0.13
CA THR A 266 -6.67 -32.62 1.25
C THR A 266 -7.61 -33.33 2.22
N GLN A 267 -7.25 -33.35 3.50
CA GLN A 267 -8.16 -33.83 4.56
C GLN A 267 -9.22 -32.76 4.91
N VAL A 268 -9.00 -31.52 4.48
CA VAL A 268 -9.87 -30.37 4.75
C VAL A 268 -10.27 -29.72 3.43
N THR A 269 -11.57 -29.66 3.17
CA THR A 269 -12.12 -28.82 2.11
C THR A 269 -12.25 -27.39 2.62
N HIS A 270 -11.61 -26.45 1.91
CA HIS A 270 -11.76 -25.03 2.21
C HIS A 270 -12.87 -24.44 1.33
N GLU A 271 -13.94 -23.94 1.95
CA GLU A 271 -14.97 -23.20 1.22
C GLU A 271 -14.53 -21.73 1.05
N PRO A 272 -14.48 -21.23 -0.20
CA PRO A 272 -14.16 -19.85 -0.44
C PRO A 272 -15.28 -18.93 0.06
N ILE A 273 -14.92 -17.81 0.72
CA ILE A 273 -15.87 -16.79 1.17
C ILE A 273 -16.60 -16.18 -0.03
N ILE A 274 -15.88 -15.93 -1.11
CA ILE A 274 -16.45 -15.47 -2.39
C ILE A 274 -16.62 -16.69 -3.27
N PRO A 275 -17.85 -17.10 -3.59
CA PRO A 275 -18.08 -18.28 -4.42
C PRO A 275 -17.48 -18.14 -5.82
N LEU A 276 -17.04 -19.26 -6.41
CA LEU A 276 -16.63 -19.26 -7.81
C LEU A 276 -17.82 -18.92 -8.73
N GLY A 277 -17.59 -18.05 -9.69
CA GLY A 277 -18.62 -17.49 -10.57
C GLY A 277 -19.35 -16.29 -9.98
N ALA A 278 -18.98 -15.82 -8.78
CA ALA A 278 -19.52 -14.57 -8.25
C ALA A 278 -18.96 -13.37 -9.03
N HIS A 279 -19.86 -12.43 -9.34
CA HIS A 279 -19.53 -11.17 -10.00
C HIS A 279 -19.45 -10.04 -9.00
N GLY A 280 -18.44 -9.19 -9.12
CA GLY A 280 -18.24 -8.04 -8.25
C GLY A 280 -17.60 -6.87 -8.96
N THR A 281 -17.96 -5.64 -8.55
CA THR A 281 -17.37 -4.42 -9.11
C THR A 281 -16.33 -3.85 -8.15
N LEU A 282 -15.07 -3.82 -8.57
CA LEU A 282 -13.95 -3.23 -7.85
C LEU A 282 -13.24 -2.22 -8.76
N GLU A 283 -12.84 -1.07 -8.22
CA GLU A 283 -12.14 0.01 -8.96
C GLU A 283 -12.84 0.37 -10.30
N ASN A 284 -14.19 0.39 -10.33
CA ASN A 284 -15.03 0.66 -11.50
C ASN A 284 -14.94 -0.39 -12.63
N ALA A 285 -14.42 -1.59 -12.35
CA ALA A 285 -14.41 -2.70 -13.28
C ALA A 285 -15.15 -3.90 -12.71
N GLU A 286 -15.89 -4.62 -13.56
CA GLU A 286 -16.60 -5.84 -13.19
C GLU A 286 -15.67 -7.04 -13.32
N TYR A 287 -15.64 -7.87 -12.28
CA TYR A 287 -14.82 -9.08 -12.22
C TYR A 287 -15.67 -10.30 -11.89
N GLU A 288 -15.31 -11.44 -12.48
CA GLU A 288 -15.82 -12.75 -12.13
C GLU A 288 -14.77 -13.54 -11.35
N THR A 289 -15.13 -14.13 -10.21
CA THR A 289 -14.25 -15.01 -9.44
C THR A 289 -14.16 -16.37 -10.12
N ILE A 290 -12.97 -16.75 -10.63
CA ILE A 290 -12.79 -18.00 -11.38
C ILE A 290 -12.02 -19.07 -10.63
N SER A 291 -11.18 -18.69 -9.66
CA SER A 291 -10.49 -19.64 -8.80
C SER A 291 -10.22 -19.12 -7.40
N TYR A 292 -9.86 -20.06 -6.55
CA TYR A 292 -9.47 -19.87 -5.18
C TYR A 292 -8.25 -20.73 -4.87
N LEU A 293 -7.26 -20.18 -4.23
CA LEU A 293 -6.14 -20.93 -3.71
C LEU A 293 -5.78 -20.48 -2.29
N ARG A 294 -5.09 -21.33 -1.56
CA ARG A 294 -4.44 -20.97 -0.32
C ARG A 294 -2.95 -21.13 -0.46
N ARG A 295 -2.24 -20.20 0.11
CA ARG A 295 -0.80 -20.25 0.30
C ARG A 295 -0.47 -20.30 1.80
N ALA A 296 0.68 -20.86 2.10
CA ALA A 296 1.23 -20.89 3.44
C ALA A 296 2.71 -20.51 3.40
N ALA A 297 3.14 -19.70 4.35
CA ALA A 297 4.55 -19.48 4.65
C ALA A 297 4.83 -20.05 6.04
N THR A 298 5.88 -20.84 6.19
CA THR A 298 6.30 -21.38 7.48
C THR A 298 7.44 -20.51 8.03
N VAL A 299 7.23 -19.92 9.19
CA VAL A 299 8.22 -19.13 9.92
C VAL A 299 8.29 -19.69 11.34
N GLU A 300 9.46 -20.09 11.81
CA GLU A 300 9.69 -20.67 13.14
C GLU A 300 8.70 -21.82 13.46
N ASP A 301 8.51 -22.75 12.52
CA ASP A 301 7.56 -23.89 12.60
C ASP A 301 6.07 -23.52 12.73
N VAL A 302 5.71 -22.25 12.51
CA VAL A 302 4.32 -21.79 12.47
C VAL A 302 3.93 -21.53 11.02
N ASP A 303 2.82 -22.14 10.55
CA ASP A 303 2.27 -21.89 9.22
C ASP A 303 1.34 -20.66 9.26
N TYR A 304 1.69 -19.65 8.48
CA TYR A 304 0.88 -18.46 8.21
C TYR A 304 0.17 -18.66 6.89
N GLU A 305 -1.14 -18.85 6.92
CA GLU A 305 -1.93 -19.16 5.74
C GLU A 305 -2.79 -17.97 5.32
N TRP A 306 -2.89 -17.75 4.01
CA TRP A 306 -3.79 -16.74 3.41
C TRP A 306 -4.54 -17.28 2.22
N SER A 307 -5.58 -16.58 1.84
CA SER A 307 -6.48 -16.92 0.73
C SER A 307 -6.29 -15.97 -0.44
N GLU A 308 -6.27 -16.51 -1.65
CA GLU A 308 -6.16 -15.73 -2.88
C GLU A 308 -7.29 -16.13 -3.84
N TYR A 309 -7.99 -15.15 -4.38
CA TYR A 309 -9.06 -15.30 -5.36
C TYR A 309 -8.59 -14.74 -6.69
N LEU A 310 -8.64 -15.55 -7.74
CA LEU A 310 -8.36 -15.07 -9.10
C LEU A 310 -9.62 -14.49 -9.70
N LEU A 311 -9.55 -13.23 -10.06
CA LEU A 311 -10.62 -12.44 -10.65
C LEU A 311 -10.34 -12.22 -12.14
N LEU A 312 -11.32 -12.51 -12.98
CA LEU A 312 -11.25 -12.28 -14.43
C LEU A 312 -12.06 -11.04 -14.81
N ASN A 313 -11.43 -10.10 -15.49
CA ASN A 313 -12.10 -9.10 -16.31
C ASN A 313 -11.66 -9.33 -17.75
N ARG A 314 -12.59 -9.38 -18.70
CA ARG A 314 -12.30 -9.75 -20.09
C ARG A 314 -11.48 -8.73 -20.86
N THR A 315 -11.54 -7.46 -20.44
CA THR A 315 -10.83 -6.36 -21.11
C THR A 315 -9.57 -5.94 -20.35
N GLN A 316 -9.55 -6.11 -19.01
CA GLN A 316 -8.43 -5.70 -18.16
C GLN A 316 -7.56 -6.87 -17.69
N GLY A 317 -7.91 -8.10 -18.11
CA GLY A 317 -7.18 -9.30 -17.73
C GLY A 317 -7.47 -9.74 -16.29
N PHE A 318 -6.47 -10.28 -15.64
CA PHE A 318 -6.58 -10.89 -14.32
C PHE A 318 -6.18 -9.94 -13.20
N ARG A 319 -6.80 -10.14 -12.03
CA ARG A 319 -6.44 -9.53 -10.75
C ARG A 319 -6.47 -10.61 -9.68
N TRP A 320 -5.73 -10.40 -8.62
CA TRP A 320 -5.82 -11.20 -7.42
C TRP A 320 -6.49 -10.41 -6.32
N LEU A 321 -7.39 -11.06 -5.60
CA LEU A 321 -7.93 -10.53 -4.36
C LEU A 321 -7.41 -11.40 -3.23
N VAL A 322 -6.57 -10.84 -2.37
CA VAL A 322 -5.88 -11.54 -1.30
C VAL A 322 -6.57 -11.22 0.03
N GLU A 323 -6.85 -12.24 0.81
CA GLU A 323 -7.39 -12.14 2.18
C GLU A 323 -6.43 -12.76 3.16
N TYR A 324 -6.08 -12.00 4.20
CA TYR A 324 -5.29 -12.45 5.34
C TYR A 324 -5.81 -11.81 6.63
N ASN A 325 -6.18 -12.64 7.61
CA ASN A 325 -6.66 -12.19 8.92
C ASN A 325 -7.81 -11.16 8.85
N GLY A 326 -8.74 -11.31 7.91
CA GLY A 326 -9.86 -10.39 7.68
C GLY A 326 -9.50 -9.09 6.96
N HIS A 327 -8.27 -8.93 6.51
CA HIS A 327 -7.81 -7.82 5.68
C HIS A 327 -7.78 -8.22 4.22
N TRP A 328 -8.14 -7.28 3.34
CA TRP A 328 -8.27 -7.54 1.92
C TRP A 328 -7.39 -6.61 1.09
N SER A 329 -6.81 -7.14 0.04
CA SER A 329 -5.99 -6.36 -0.91
C SER A 329 -6.28 -6.80 -2.35
N LEU A 330 -6.52 -5.82 -3.22
CA LEU A 330 -6.62 -6.04 -4.66
C LEU A 330 -5.23 -5.91 -5.27
N VAL A 331 -4.77 -6.99 -5.92
CA VAL A 331 -3.40 -7.13 -6.41
C VAL A 331 -3.37 -7.17 -7.93
N GLN A 332 -2.46 -6.41 -8.50
CA GLN A 332 -2.20 -6.35 -9.93
C GLN A 332 -0.72 -6.59 -10.20
N THR A 333 -0.39 -7.44 -11.16
CA THR A 333 0.97 -7.56 -11.68
C THR A 333 1.42 -6.24 -12.31
N THR A 334 2.63 -5.80 -11.98
CA THR A 334 3.21 -4.59 -12.56
C THR A 334 4.05 -4.90 -13.80
N THR A 335 4.08 -3.96 -14.71
CA THR A 335 4.84 -4.05 -15.96
C THR A 335 6.25 -3.45 -15.85
N GLU A 336 6.53 -2.78 -14.73
CA GLU A 336 7.83 -2.16 -14.46
C GLU A 336 8.49 -2.82 -13.26
N PRO A 337 9.75 -3.27 -13.36
CA PRO A 337 10.48 -3.75 -12.21
C PRO A 337 10.77 -2.60 -11.24
N ALA A 338 10.68 -2.88 -9.95
CA ALA A 338 11.08 -1.91 -8.94
C ALA A 338 12.62 -1.88 -8.80
N GLN A 339 13.14 -0.72 -8.46
CA GLN A 339 14.55 -0.56 -8.10
C GLN A 339 14.72 -0.83 -6.61
N VAL A 340 15.36 -1.95 -6.27
CA VAL A 340 15.62 -2.34 -4.89
C VAL A 340 16.99 -1.83 -4.46
N THR A 341 17.06 -1.23 -3.27
CA THR A 341 18.29 -0.74 -2.65
C THR A 341 18.33 -1.15 -1.18
N GLY A 342 19.51 -1.52 -0.68
CA GLY A 342 19.68 -1.96 0.71
C GLY A 342 19.05 -3.33 0.99
N TYR A 343 19.22 -3.80 2.22
CA TYR A 343 18.67 -5.08 2.71
C TYR A 343 18.08 -4.89 4.11
N GLY A 344 17.20 -5.82 4.50
CA GLY A 344 16.61 -5.85 5.82
C GLY A 344 15.84 -4.57 6.15
N ALA A 345 16.00 -4.04 7.33
CA ALA A 345 15.34 -2.80 7.79
C ALA A 345 15.67 -1.56 6.94
N GLN A 346 16.80 -1.56 6.26
CA GLN A 346 17.23 -0.49 5.34
C GLN A 346 16.76 -0.72 3.90
N GLY A 347 16.20 -1.89 3.62
CA GLY A 347 15.69 -2.27 2.30
C GLY A 347 14.61 -1.30 1.82
N ARG A 348 14.73 -0.86 0.58
CA ARG A 348 13.75 0.03 -0.08
C ARG A 348 13.53 -0.44 -1.51
N ALA A 349 12.29 -0.38 -1.95
CA ALA A 349 11.93 -0.55 -3.35
C ALA A 349 11.34 0.77 -3.88
N PHE A 350 11.90 1.26 -4.97
CA PHE A 350 11.40 2.46 -5.64
C PHE A 350 10.60 2.04 -6.88
N HIS A 351 9.33 2.42 -6.94
CA HIS A 351 8.42 2.10 -8.03
C HIS A 351 7.43 3.24 -8.26
N GLN A 352 7.27 3.68 -9.53
CA GLN A 352 6.33 4.73 -9.93
C GLN A 352 6.39 6.00 -9.07
N GLY A 353 7.62 6.49 -8.78
CA GLY A 353 7.82 7.72 -8.01
C GLY A 353 7.62 7.59 -6.50
N ARG A 354 7.45 6.38 -5.97
CA ARG A 354 7.24 6.10 -4.55
C ARG A 354 8.32 5.20 -3.98
N ASN A 355 8.60 5.39 -2.69
CA ASN A 355 9.49 4.54 -1.92
C ASN A 355 8.67 3.62 -1.01
N TYR A 356 8.91 2.33 -1.14
CA TYR A 356 8.32 1.29 -0.31
C TYR A 356 9.38 0.74 0.63
N GLN A 357 9.05 0.59 1.90
CA GLN A 357 9.97 0.02 2.91
C GLN A 357 9.84 -1.50 2.92
N HIS A 358 10.96 -2.21 2.99
CA HIS A 358 10.97 -3.66 3.13
C HIS A 358 10.26 -4.08 4.41
N PHE A 359 9.33 -5.02 4.29
CA PHE A 359 8.50 -5.48 5.39
C PHE A 359 8.85 -6.89 5.82
N GLN A 360 8.94 -7.82 4.84
CA GLN A 360 9.26 -9.21 5.11
C GLN A 360 9.80 -9.91 3.86
N THR A 361 10.47 -11.05 4.06
CA THR A 361 10.80 -12.01 2.99
C THR A 361 10.49 -13.41 3.50
N ALA A 362 9.64 -14.13 2.80
CA ALA A 362 9.19 -15.47 3.19
C ALA A 362 9.16 -16.43 2.01
N LYS A 363 9.30 -17.73 2.29
CA LYS A 363 9.10 -18.80 1.30
C LYS A 363 7.67 -19.31 1.42
N ALA A 364 6.87 -19.01 0.41
CA ALA A 364 5.48 -19.46 0.34
C ALA A 364 5.33 -20.74 -0.47
N LYS A 365 4.36 -21.55 -0.09
CA LYS A 365 3.93 -22.76 -0.82
C LYS A 365 2.43 -22.72 -1.10
N ILE A 366 1.98 -23.23 -2.24
CA ILE A 366 0.56 -23.43 -2.51
C ILE A 366 0.09 -24.65 -1.70
N SER A 367 -0.86 -24.46 -0.78
CA SER A 367 -1.39 -25.52 0.08
C SER A 367 -2.71 -26.11 -0.44
N TYR A 368 -3.53 -25.32 -1.14
CA TYR A 368 -4.83 -25.71 -1.66
C TYR A 368 -5.17 -24.97 -2.95
N VAL A 369 -5.90 -25.61 -3.88
CA VAL A 369 -6.38 -25.00 -5.13
C VAL A 369 -7.80 -25.46 -5.46
N LEU A 370 -8.60 -24.55 -6.04
CA LEU A 370 -9.97 -24.80 -6.49
C LEU A 370 -10.30 -23.91 -7.69
N GLY A 371 -10.93 -24.47 -8.74
CA GLY A 371 -11.36 -23.69 -9.91
C GLY A 371 -10.30 -23.60 -11.00
N GLU A 372 -10.32 -22.52 -11.76
CA GLU A 372 -9.63 -22.36 -13.04
C GLU A 372 -8.35 -21.53 -12.90
N PHE A 373 -7.25 -22.01 -13.48
CA PHE A 373 -5.96 -21.32 -13.48
C PHE A 373 -5.44 -21.15 -14.90
N TYR A 374 -4.86 -20.00 -15.19
CA TYR A 374 -4.24 -19.71 -16.50
C TYR A 374 -2.81 -20.28 -16.64
N TRP A 375 -2.36 -21.04 -15.66
CA TRP A 375 -1.09 -21.79 -15.69
C TRP A 375 -1.28 -23.21 -15.16
N ARG A 376 -0.27 -24.03 -15.32
CA ARG A 376 -0.27 -25.40 -14.78
C ARG A 376 0.00 -25.40 -13.28
N VAL A 377 -1.02 -25.03 -12.51
CA VAL A 377 -0.94 -24.94 -11.04
C VAL A 377 -0.57 -26.30 -10.42
N LYS A 378 0.26 -26.24 -9.37
CA LYS A 378 0.67 -27.43 -8.62
C LYS A 378 0.64 -27.16 -7.12
N VAL A 379 -0.07 -28.01 -6.37
CA VAL A 379 -0.01 -27.98 -4.91
C VAL A 379 1.40 -28.35 -4.45
N GLY A 380 1.94 -27.59 -3.51
CA GLY A 380 3.33 -27.69 -3.05
C GLY A 380 4.33 -26.85 -3.86
N GLU A 381 3.89 -26.16 -4.91
CA GLU A 381 4.70 -25.16 -5.62
C GLU A 381 5.18 -24.08 -4.66
N ARG A 382 6.45 -23.68 -4.77
CA ARG A 382 7.11 -22.75 -3.85
C ARG A 382 7.69 -21.56 -4.59
N CYS A 383 7.58 -20.39 -3.97
CA CYS A 383 8.27 -19.18 -4.39
C CYS A 383 8.78 -18.42 -3.17
N GLU A 384 9.77 -17.57 -3.38
CA GLU A 384 10.20 -16.56 -2.39
C GLU A 384 9.41 -15.28 -2.63
N ILE A 385 8.82 -14.73 -1.59
CA ILE A 385 8.05 -13.49 -1.65
C ILE A 385 8.75 -12.46 -0.78
N SER A 386 9.08 -11.31 -1.37
CA SER A 386 9.59 -10.15 -0.64
C SER A 386 8.58 -9.00 -0.74
N ASP A 387 8.08 -8.56 0.41
CA ASP A 387 7.06 -7.52 0.51
C ASP A 387 7.66 -6.18 0.94
N TYR A 388 7.25 -5.13 0.26
CA TYR A 388 7.61 -3.73 0.54
C TYR A 388 6.34 -2.91 0.69
N ILE A 389 6.28 -2.02 1.70
CA ILE A 389 5.07 -1.28 2.01
C ILE A 389 5.22 0.23 1.93
N ASP A 390 4.19 0.89 1.43
CA ASP A 390 3.88 2.33 1.52
C ASP A 390 2.35 2.48 1.62
N PRO A 391 1.77 2.27 2.81
CA PRO A 391 0.31 2.20 2.95
C PRO A 391 -0.43 3.37 2.30
N PRO A 392 -1.54 3.12 1.56
CA PRO A 392 -2.31 1.88 1.49
C PRO A 392 -1.81 0.84 0.47
N ARG A 393 -0.58 0.94 0.01
CA ARG A 393 -0.01 0.10 -1.03
C ARG A 393 1.04 -0.86 -0.46
N GLN A 394 1.12 -2.02 -1.09
CA GLN A 394 2.18 -3.00 -0.91
C GLN A 394 2.70 -3.39 -2.28
N LEU A 395 4.01 -3.49 -2.41
CA LEU A 395 4.69 -3.97 -3.59
C LEU A 395 5.35 -5.29 -3.23
N SER A 396 5.01 -6.36 -3.95
CA SER A 396 5.51 -7.71 -3.70
C SER A 396 6.35 -8.20 -4.87
N LEU A 397 7.49 -8.80 -4.57
CA LEU A 397 8.35 -9.51 -5.50
C LEU A 397 8.22 -11.00 -5.24
N GLU A 398 7.65 -11.73 -6.18
CA GLU A 398 7.69 -13.20 -6.20
C GLU A 398 8.87 -13.67 -7.04
N ARG A 399 9.66 -14.59 -6.51
CA ARG A 399 10.84 -15.12 -7.18
C ARG A 399 10.83 -16.65 -7.20
N THR A 400 11.05 -17.20 -8.38
CA THR A 400 11.36 -18.61 -8.61
C THR A 400 12.73 -18.73 -9.28
N SER A 401 13.18 -19.93 -9.59
CA SER A 401 14.44 -20.14 -10.35
C SER A 401 14.39 -19.62 -11.79
N LYS A 402 13.19 -19.44 -12.34
CA LYS A 402 12.97 -19.09 -13.75
C LYS A 402 12.30 -17.75 -13.97
N GLU A 403 11.59 -17.25 -12.97
CA GLU A 403 10.73 -16.07 -13.12
C GLU A 403 10.79 -15.18 -11.90
N ILE A 404 10.65 -13.88 -12.14
CA ILE A 404 10.36 -12.88 -11.13
C ILE A 404 9.12 -12.09 -11.54
N ILE A 405 8.21 -11.90 -10.58
CA ILE A 405 6.97 -11.16 -10.80
C ILE A 405 6.86 -10.05 -9.76
N TRP A 406 6.70 -8.83 -10.22
CA TRP A 406 6.36 -7.71 -9.38
C TRP A 406 4.85 -7.49 -9.38
N SER A 407 4.27 -7.31 -8.21
CA SER A 407 2.85 -7.06 -8.05
C SER A 407 2.60 -5.89 -7.11
N LEU A 408 1.60 -5.07 -7.43
CA LEU A 408 1.15 -3.96 -6.62
C LEU A 408 -0.20 -4.30 -6.01
N ALA A 409 -0.28 -4.30 -4.69
CA ALA A 409 -1.49 -4.51 -3.91
C ALA A 409 -2.01 -3.17 -3.37
N ASN A 410 -3.30 -2.94 -3.51
CA ASN A 410 -4.03 -1.85 -2.87
C ASN A 410 -4.93 -2.41 -1.77
N TYR A 411 -4.86 -1.85 -0.56
CA TYR A 411 -5.76 -2.23 0.52
C TYR A 411 -7.22 -1.90 0.17
N VAL A 412 -8.11 -2.84 0.43
CA VAL A 412 -9.55 -2.68 0.22
C VAL A 412 -10.27 -2.92 1.54
N GLU A 413 -11.14 -1.99 1.92
CA GLU A 413 -11.95 -2.17 3.13
C GLU A 413 -12.91 -3.37 2.98
N PRO A 414 -13.02 -4.26 4.00
CA PRO A 414 -13.88 -5.45 3.91
C PRO A 414 -15.32 -5.15 3.53
N ASP A 415 -15.87 -4.04 4.01
CA ASP A 415 -17.26 -3.63 3.68
C ASP A 415 -17.44 -3.39 2.17
N LEU A 416 -16.39 -2.89 1.48
CA LEU A 416 -16.42 -2.73 0.02
C LEU A 416 -16.44 -4.09 -0.69
N ILE A 417 -15.70 -5.09 -0.18
CA ILE A 417 -15.71 -6.44 -0.73
C ILE A 417 -17.10 -7.06 -0.56
N LYS A 418 -17.67 -6.95 0.65
CA LYS A 418 -19.02 -7.44 0.93
C LYS A 418 -20.07 -6.83 0.00
N ALA A 419 -20.00 -5.53 -0.21
CA ALA A 419 -20.91 -4.82 -1.10
C ALA A 419 -20.68 -5.18 -2.57
N ALA A 420 -19.41 -5.24 -3.03
CA ALA A 420 -19.04 -5.54 -4.41
C ALA A 420 -19.57 -6.89 -4.88
N PHE A 421 -19.36 -7.94 -4.08
CA PHE A 421 -19.78 -9.31 -4.38
C PHE A 421 -21.16 -9.69 -3.81
N ARG A 422 -21.87 -8.75 -3.15
CA ARG A 422 -23.21 -8.94 -2.54
C ARG A 422 -23.27 -10.14 -1.61
N LEU A 423 -22.24 -10.28 -0.74
CA LEU A 423 -22.11 -11.40 0.16
C LEU A 423 -23.12 -11.29 1.30
N GLU A 424 -23.91 -12.35 1.52
CA GLU A 424 -24.86 -12.42 2.63
C GLU A 424 -24.17 -12.72 3.96
N GLN A 425 -23.12 -13.55 3.91
CA GLN A 425 -22.36 -13.94 5.08
C GLN A 425 -21.47 -12.82 5.62
N SER A 426 -21.17 -12.88 6.92
CA SER A 426 -20.20 -11.99 7.54
C SER A 426 -18.79 -12.34 7.07
N LEU A 427 -18.01 -11.32 6.76
CA LEU A 427 -16.57 -11.49 6.49
C LEU A 427 -15.82 -11.79 7.79
N PRO A 428 -14.64 -12.42 7.72
CA PRO A 428 -13.78 -12.62 8.87
C PRO A 428 -13.49 -11.29 9.60
N VAL A 429 -13.47 -11.35 10.92
CA VAL A 429 -13.14 -10.18 11.74
C VAL A 429 -11.66 -9.88 11.58
N ARG A 430 -11.33 -8.60 11.36
CA ARG A 430 -9.94 -8.16 11.25
C ARG A 430 -9.17 -8.44 12.53
N SER A 431 -8.02 -9.07 12.40
CA SER A 431 -7.07 -9.32 13.49
C SER A 431 -5.74 -8.63 13.15
N GLY A 432 -5.18 -7.92 14.13
CA GLY A 432 -3.92 -7.20 13.93
C GLY A 432 -4.04 -5.96 13.03
N VAL A 433 -2.92 -5.57 12.44
CA VAL A 433 -2.79 -4.47 11.48
C VAL A 433 -2.10 -4.99 10.24
N ALA A 434 -2.80 -5.03 9.11
CA ALA A 434 -2.19 -5.50 7.86
C ALA A 434 -1.04 -4.58 7.39
N PRO A 435 -0.05 -5.14 6.66
CA PRO A 435 1.12 -4.40 6.17
C PRO A 435 0.75 -3.12 5.42
N ASN A 436 -0.22 -3.19 4.52
CA ASN A 436 -0.67 -2.06 3.71
C ASN A 436 -1.97 -1.39 4.20
N GLN A 437 -2.48 -1.74 5.38
CA GLN A 437 -3.68 -1.10 5.92
C GLN A 437 -3.44 0.41 6.14
N PRO A 438 -4.28 1.31 5.62
CA PRO A 438 -4.13 2.74 5.87
C PRO A 438 -4.37 3.08 7.34
N SER A 439 -3.50 3.88 7.93
CA SER A 439 -3.69 4.34 9.30
C SER A 439 -4.91 5.27 9.39
N PRO A 440 -5.91 4.97 10.23
CA PRO A 440 -7.10 5.81 10.40
C PRO A 440 -6.75 7.19 10.98
N TYR A 441 -5.59 7.32 11.58
CA TYR A 441 -5.14 8.56 12.22
C TYR A 441 -4.43 9.51 11.24
N THR A 442 -3.88 9.02 10.14
CA THR A 442 -3.12 9.82 9.17
C THR A 442 -4.00 10.87 8.49
N ALA A 443 -5.21 10.49 8.08
CA ALA A 443 -6.15 11.40 7.43
C ALA A 443 -6.65 12.52 8.38
N GLN A 444 -6.67 12.28 9.67
CA GLN A 444 -7.16 13.23 10.67
C GLN A 444 -6.09 14.24 11.12
N ARG A 445 -4.80 13.88 11.04
CA ARG A 445 -3.68 14.73 11.48
C ARG A 445 -3.71 16.18 10.94
N PRO A 446 -3.88 16.43 9.64
CA PRO A 446 -3.86 17.80 9.13
C PRO A 446 -5.03 18.64 9.66
N LYS A 447 -6.20 18.04 9.86
CA LYS A 447 -7.38 18.72 10.42
C LYS A 447 -7.13 19.09 11.88
N PHE A 448 -6.67 18.15 12.69
CA PHE A 448 -6.33 18.42 14.09
C PHE A 448 -5.21 19.44 14.26
N ARG A 449 -4.18 19.39 13.42
CA ARG A 449 -3.10 20.38 13.43
C ARG A 449 -3.60 21.80 13.12
N ARG A 450 -4.52 21.95 12.16
CA ARG A 450 -5.13 23.26 11.84
C ARG A 450 -5.95 23.79 13.01
N LEU A 451 -6.77 22.93 13.64
CA LEU A 451 -7.56 23.29 14.81
C LEU A 451 -6.67 23.65 16.01
N LEU A 452 -5.60 22.91 16.25
CA LEU A 452 -4.63 23.20 17.30
C LEU A 452 -4.04 24.62 17.14
N TRP A 453 -3.56 24.96 15.94
CA TRP A 453 -3.02 26.30 15.69
C TRP A 453 -4.07 27.39 15.81
N LEU A 454 -5.30 27.14 15.37
CA LEU A 454 -6.40 28.09 15.53
C LEU A 454 -6.68 28.36 17.02
N PHE A 455 -6.88 27.31 17.82
CA PHE A 455 -7.18 27.49 19.24
C PHE A 455 -6.00 28.02 20.04
N LEU A 456 -4.77 27.63 19.69
CA LEU A 456 -3.56 28.21 20.29
C LEU A 456 -3.46 29.70 19.99
N GLY A 457 -3.76 30.13 18.76
CA GLY A 457 -3.83 31.54 18.39
C GLY A 457 -4.89 32.30 19.19
N LEU A 458 -6.09 31.74 19.34
CA LEU A 458 -7.16 32.31 20.15
C LEU A 458 -6.77 32.41 21.64
N LEU A 459 -6.12 31.40 22.18
CA LEU A 459 -5.63 31.35 23.55
C LEU A 459 -4.58 32.45 23.79
N ILE A 460 -3.62 32.61 22.88
CA ILE A 460 -2.60 33.67 22.94
C ILE A 460 -3.24 35.07 22.85
N ILE A 461 -4.17 35.28 21.92
CA ILE A 461 -4.91 36.51 21.77
C ILE A 461 -5.69 36.84 23.06
N GLY A 462 -6.36 35.81 23.62
CA GLY A 462 -7.07 35.96 24.90
C GLY A 462 -6.12 36.38 26.04
N GLN A 463 -4.94 35.75 26.14
CA GLN A 463 -3.96 36.11 27.15
C GLN A 463 -3.40 37.54 26.96
N ILE A 464 -3.11 37.90 25.70
CA ILE A 464 -2.67 39.27 25.39
C ILE A 464 -3.78 40.31 25.77
N ALA A 465 -5.04 39.93 25.49
CA ALA A 465 -6.16 40.81 25.87
C ALA A 465 -6.29 40.94 27.40
N THR A 466 -6.13 39.82 28.17
CA THR A 466 -6.14 39.89 29.62
C THR A 466 -4.99 40.76 30.16
N LEU A 467 -3.77 40.61 29.62
CA LEU A 467 -2.62 41.43 29.96
C LEU A 467 -2.83 42.92 29.62
N ALA A 468 -3.41 43.23 28.48
CA ALA A 468 -3.64 44.59 28.01
C ALA A 468 -4.79 45.32 28.76
N LEU A 469 -5.77 44.53 29.24
CA LEU A 469 -6.97 45.05 29.93
C LEU A 469 -6.84 45.05 31.46
N SER A 470 -5.85 44.32 32.00
CA SER A 470 -5.56 44.34 33.45
C SER A 470 -4.88 45.62 33.83
N SER A 471 -5.24 46.18 35.00
CA SER A 471 -4.69 47.43 35.48
C SER A 471 -3.45 47.26 36.37
N ASP A 472 -3.28 46.11 36.98
CA ASP A 472 -2.20 45.74 37.92
C ASP A 472 -1.86 46.90 38.86
N GLN A 473 -2.90 47.41 39.51
CA GLN A 473 -2.78 48.63 40.30
C GLN A 473 -2.61 48.31 41.78
N ARG A 474 -1.58 48.87 42.41
CA ARG A 474 -1.46 48.88 43.86
C ARG A 474 -2.53 49.78 44.45
N VAL A 475 -3.43 49.21 45.26
CA VAL A 475 -4.57 49.92 45.88
C VAL A 475 -4.32 50.31 47.32
N HIS A 476 -3.51 49.55 48.06
CA HIS A 476 -3.18 49.85 49.44
C HIS A 476 -1.84 49.25 49.85
N GLN A 477 -1.17 49.85 50.83
CA GLN A 477 0.01 49.29 51.48
C GLN A 477 0.05 49.75 52.92
N GLN A 478 0.19 48.83 53.86
CA GLN A 478 0.28 49.13 55.28
C GLN A 478 1.14 48.10 55.99
N THR A 479 1.90 48.56 56.98
CA THR A 479 2.72 47.70 57.82
C THR A 479 2.09 47.58 59.21
N PHE A 480 1.99 46.37 59.69
CA PHE A 480 1.53 46.05 61.01
C PHE A 480 2.69 45.45 61.81
N VAL A 481 2.62 45.62 63.14
CA VAL A 481 3.59 45.05 64.09
C VAL A 481 2.86 44.07 64.98
N PHE A 482 3.32 42.84 65.00
CA PHE A 482 2.76 41.77 65.81
C PHE A 482 3.71 41.45 66.96
N ASP A 483 3.10 41.30 68.13
CA ASP A 483 3.79 40.97 69.35
C ASP A 483 3.16 39.67 69.96
N ALA A 484 3.98 38.69 70.31
CA ALA A 484 3.51 37.45 70.92
C ALA A 484 2.69 37.65 72.21
N ALA A 485 2.87 38.81 72.91
CA ALA A 485 2.10 39.15 74.10
C ALA A 485 0.71 39.71 73.78
N ALA A 486 0.45 40.15 72.52
CA ALA A 486 -0.83 40.71 72.11
C ALA A 486 -1.69 39.71 71.34
N LYS A 487 -1.73 38.46 71.78
CA LYS A 487 -2.50 37.38 71.15
C LYS A 487 -3.99 37.76 71.02
N ASP A 488 -4.61 37.39 69.91
CA ASP A 488 -6.02 37.55 69.56
C ASP A 488 -6.47 39.05 69.41
N LYS A 489 -5.57 39.96 69.10
CA LYS A 489 -5.93 41.35 68.80
C LYS A 489 -5.94 41.59 67.31
N ALA A 490 -7.14 41.76 66.73
CA ALA A 490 -7.29 42.17 65.32
C ALA A 490 -6.71 43.60 65.12
N LEU A 491 -5.80 43.71 64.18
CA LEU A 491 -5.27 44.99 63.70
C LEU A 491 -6.00 45.35 62.40
N THR A 492 -6.48 46.62 62.30
CA THR A 492 -7.28 47.04 61.17
C THR A 492 -6.53 48.13 60.37
N SER A 493 -6.55 48.02 59.06
CA SER A 493 -5.93 49.02 58.17
C SER A 493 -6.76 50.33 58.13
N GLU A 494 -6.15 51.38 57.60
CA GLU A 494 -6.92 52.52 57.15
C GLU A 494 -7.85 52.10 55.97
N PRO A 495 -9.05 52.72 55.90
CA PRO A 495 -9.95 52.43 54.76
C PRO A 495 -9.32 52.87 53.43
N PHE A 496 -9.44 52.00 52.40
CA PHE A 496 -8.95 52.26 51.06
C PHE A 496 -10.04 51.93 50.01
N ALA A 497 -9.97 52.65 48.88
CA ALA A 497 -10.95 52.45 47.80
C ALA A 497 -10.45 51.46 46.78
N VAL A 498 -11.30 50.49 46.48
CA VAL A 498 -11.18 49.58 45.35
C VAL A 498 -12.15 50.04 44.27
N SER A 499 -11.65 50.59 43.15
CA SER A 499 -12.49 51.27 42.15
C SER A 499 -12.44 50.54 40.80
N GLY A 500 -13.53 50.50 40.00
CA GLY A 500 -13.63 49.93 38.66
C GLY A 500 -14.51 48.67 38.64
N ARG A 501 -14.22 47.70 37.71
CA ARG A 501 -14.99 46.46 37.60
C ARG A 501 -14.64 45.46 38.69
N ASP A 502 -15.52 44.49 38.93
CA ASP A 502 -15.19 43.37 39.81
C ASP A 502 -13.94 42.66 39.29
N SER A 503 -13.00 42.40 40.16
CA SER A 503 -11.69 41.82 39.80
C SER A 503 -11.05 41.07 40.94
N ASN A 504 -9.96 40.37 40.66
CA ASN A 504 -9.13 39.75 41.71
C ASN A 504 -8.39 40.82 42.51
N LEU A 505 -8.12 40.51 43.79
CA LEU A 505 -7.28 41.28 44.68
C LEU A 505 -6.18 40.37 45.23
N PHE A 506 -4.92 40.72 44.97
CA PHE A 506 -3.78 40.01 45.51
C PHE A 506 -3.28 40.72 46.76
N ILE A 507 -3.08 39.99 47.84
CA ILE A 507 -2.51 40.46 49.08
C ILE A 507 -1.12 39.87 49.19
N ARG A 508 -0.08 40.68 49.04
CA ARG A 508 1.29 40.26 49.28
C ARG A 508 1.67 40.68 50.70
N ALA A 509 2.05 39.67 51.46
CA ALA A 509 2.57 39.86 52.84
C ALA A 509 4.09 39.67 52.85
N GLU A 510 4.85 40.66 53.28
CA GLU A 510 6.30 40.60 53.43
C GLU A 510 6.62 40.78 54.91
N THR A 511 7.42 39.86 55.50
CA THR A 511 7.75 39.84 56.88
C THR A 511 9.26 39.98 57.14
N ASN A 512 9.64 40.33 58.36
CA ASN A 512 11.02 40.29 58.83
C ASN A 512 11.34 39.02 59.64
N LEU A 513 10.71 37.90 59.26
CA LEU A 513 10.92 36.59 59.94
C LEU A 513 12.38 36.14 59.77
N ASP A 514 12.92 35.63 60.88
CA ASP A 514 14.22 35.01 60.92
C ASP A 514 14.16 33.87 61.92
N ASN A 515 14.29 32.63 61.49
CA ASN A 515 14.12 31.41 62.26
C ASN A 515 12.82 31.39 63.07
N ASN A 516 11.74 31.80 62.41
CA ASN A 516 10.43 31.96 63.04
C ASN A 516 9.28 31.75 62.07
N TRP A 517 8.05 31.72 62.57
CA TRP A 517 6.82 31.69 61.78
C TRP A 517 5.77 32.64 62.32
N ILE A 518 4.82 33.02 61.48
CA ILE A 518 3.62 33.77 61.83
C ILE A 518 2.43 33.16 61.13
N TYR A 519 1.35 32.87 61.85
CA TYR A 519 0.06 32.52 61.29
C TYR A 519 -0.79 33.79 61.20
N LEU A 520 -1.36 34.06 60.02
CA LEU A 520 -2.09 35.30 59.72
C LEU A 520 -3.51 34.93 59.29
N ASP A 521 -4.51 35.43 59.99
CA ASP A 521 -5.89 35.49 59.55
C ASP A 521 -6.20 36.86 58.96
N LEU A 522 -6.46 36.88 57.66
CA LEU A 522 -6.72 38.10 56.90
C LEU A 522 -8.21 38.15 56.55
N ALA A 523 -8.85 39.27 56.84
CA ALA A 523 -10.22 39.53 56.40
C ALA A 523 -10.28 40.92 55.71
N LEU A 524 -10.63 40.89 54.43
CA LEU A 524 -10.97 42.08 53.66
C LEU A 524 -12.43 42.39 53.88
N ILE A 525 -12.76 43.49 54.51
CA ILE A 525 -14.12 43.83 54.91
C ILE A 525 -14.60 45.07 54.18
N GLU A 526 -15.73 44.99 53.53
CA GLU A 526 -16.38 46.13 52.88
C GLU A 526 -17.07 47.00 53.94
N ARG A 527 -16.82 48.30 53.87
CA ARG A 527 -17.28 49.21 54.90
C ARG A 527 -18.79 49.44 54.94
N GLU A 528 -19.45 49.45 53.79
CA GLU A 528 -20.88 49.78 53.69
C GLU A 528 -21.77 48.56 53.90
N THR A 529 -21.44 47.40 53.32
CA THR A 529 -22.26 46.18 53.37
C THR A 529 -21.85 45.27 54.49
N GLY A 530 -20.63 45.38 55.01
CA GLY A 530 -20.05 44.43 55.96
C GLY A 530 -19.66 43.07 55.35
N ALA A 531 -19.66 42.96 54.04
CA ALA A 531 -19.21 41.76 53.34
C ALA A 531 -17.74 41.48 53.68
N SER A 532 -17.40 40.24 54.05
CA SER A 532 -16.05 39.83 54.49
C SER A 532 -15.52 38.73 53.62
N TYR A 533 -14.30 38.89 53.12
CA TYR A 533 -13.52 37.92 52.35
C TYR A 533 -12.31 37.51 53.18
N ALA A 534 -12.35 36.32 53.76
CA ALA A 534 -11.34 35.84 54.71
C ALA A 534 -10.40 34.81 54.09
N ILE A 535 -9.13 34.89 54.44
CA ILE A 535 -8.11 33.94 54.02
C ILE A 535 -7.05 33.80 55.10
N SER A 536 -6.63 32.59 55.45
CA SER A 536 -5.59 32.33 56.42
C SER A 536 -4.30 31.91 55.74
N ARG A 537 -3.17 32.39 56.27
CA ARG A 537 -1.82 32.08 55.76
C ARG A 537 -0.84 31.87 56.91
N GLU A 538 0.04 30.89 56.72
CA GLU A 538 1.21 30.70 57.59
C GLU A 538 2.44 31.06 56.78
N ILE A 539 3.24 31.97 57.29
CA ILE A 539 4.52 32.39 56.73
C ILE A 539 5.61 31.92 57.68
N ASN A 540 6.59 31.21 57.18
CA ASN A 540 7.71 30.73 57.95
C ASN A 540 9.01 30.89 57.19
N TYR A 541 10.07 31.20 57.90
CA TYR A 541 11.41 31.33 57.35
C TYR A 541 12.44 30.85 58.36
N TYR A 542 13.18 29.79 57.95
CA TYR A 542 14.24 29.23 58.77
C TYR A 542 15.51 29.20 57.95
N GLN A 543 16.64 29.46 58.62
CA GLN A 543 17.96 29.42 58.02
C GLN A 543 18.99 28.92 59.02
N GLY A 544 20.04 28.29 58.54
CA GLY A 544 21.09 27.73 59.36
C GLY A 544 22.35 27.36 58.56
N VAL A 545 23.31 26.82 59.29
CA VAL A 545 24.52 26.22 58.72
C VAL A 545 24.64 24.83 59.25
N ASP A 546 24.66 23.83 58.40
CA ASP A 546 24.87 22.42 58.73
C ASP A 546 26.09 21.91 57.99
N GLU A 547 27.04 21.30 58.69
CA GLU A 547 28.32 20.81 58.19
C GLU A 547 29.11 21.81 57.33
N GLY A 548 28.92 23.16 57.54
CA GLY A 548 29.54 24.21 56.76
C GLY A 548 28.76 24.71 55.55
N GLU A 549 27.66 24.08 55.24
CA GLU A 549 26.75 24.51 54.18
C GLU A 549 25.59 25.33 54.74
N LYS A 550 25.29 26.47 54.05
CA LYS A 550 24.14 27.30 54.43
C LYS A 550 22.88 26.70 53.85
N TRP A 551 21.86 26.58 54.66
CA TRP A 551 20.53 26.17 54.21
C TRP A 551 19.49 27.22 54.62
N SER A 552 18.40 27.30 53.85
CA SER A 552 17.20 28.05 54.20
C SER A 552 15.96 27.26 53.81
N GLU A 553 14.91 27.34 54.60
CA GLU A 553 13.62 26.69 54.38
C GLU A 553 12.51 27.71 54.62
N GLY A 554 11.46 27.65 53.74
CA GLY A 554 10.37 28.63 53.73
C GLY A 554 10.71 29.95 53.01
N ASP A 555 9.81 30.89 53.15
CA ASP A 555 9.93 32.26 52.58
C ASP A 555 9.47 33.25 53.64
N ALA A 556 10.11 34.43 53.67
CA ALA A 556 9.70 35.52 54.56
C ALA A 556 8.49 36.34 54.02
N GLY A 557 7.90 35.89 52.93
CA GLY A 557 6.70 36.46 52.35
C GLY A 557 5.74 35.41 51.77
N ASP A 558 4.49 35.80 51.62
CA ASP A 558 3.48 34.99 50.95
C ASP A 558 2.49 35.86 50.15
N GLU A 559 1.82 35.26 49.17
CA GLU A 559 0.80 35.89 48.39
C GLU A 559 -0.53 35.17 48.45
N ALA A 560 -1.57 35.93 48.71
CA ALA A 560 -2.94 35.45 48.80
C ALA A 560 -3.79 36.12 47.71
N ALA A 561 -4.61 35.35 46.99
CA ALA A 561 -5.52 35.85 45.99
C ALA A 561 -6.98 35.76 46.42
N LEU A 562 -7.70 36.83 46.40
CA LEU A 562 -9.15 36.88 46.54
C LEU A 562 -9.76 37.11 45.17
N SER A 563 -10.82 36.34 44.83
CA SER A 563 -11.48 36.45 43.54
C SER A 563 -12.76 37.29 43.66
N ASP A 564 -13.11 37.96 42.57
CA ASP A 564 -14.42 38.59 42.36
C ASP A 564 -14.73 39.66 43.47
N ILE A 565 -13.78 40.57 43.72
CA ILE A 565 -13.93 41.66 44.67
C ILE A 565 -14.61 42.84 43.99
N PRO A 566 -15.82 43.29 44.42
CA PRO A 566 -16.51 44.43 43.87
C PRO A 566 -15.81 45.77 44.14
N ALA A 567 -16.21 46.80 43.40
CA ALA A 567 -15.81 48.14 43.74
C ALA A 567 -16.45 48.58 45.05
N GLY A 568 -15.67 49.18 45.98
CA GLY A 568 -16.14 49.59 47.28
C GLY A 568 -15.03 50.20 48.13
N ILE A 569 -15.37 50.58 49.35
CA ILE A 569 -14.42 51.03 50.37
C ILE A 569 -14.17 49.89 51.33
N TYR A 570 -12.92 49.47 51.40
CA TYR A 570 -12.51 48.29 52.19
C TYR A 570 -11.53 48.68 53.28
N TYR A 571 -11.44 47.85 54.27
CA TYR A 571 -10.31 47.81 55.22
C TYR A 571 -9.86 46.38 55.39
N LEU A 572 -8.58 46.18 55.67
CA LEU A 572 -7.96 44.90 55.95
C LEU A 572 -7.89 44.71 57.45
N SER A 573 -8.55 43.67 57.94
CA SER A 573 -8.40 43.20 59.34
C SER A 573 -7.42 42.05 59.33
N VAL A 574 -6.43 42.11 60.20
CA VAL A 574 -5.37 41.11 60.31
C VAL A 574 -5.22 40.66 61.77
N GLU A 575 -5.34 39.37 61.97
CA GLU A 575 -4.98 38.71 63.23
C GLU A 575 -3.72 37.91 63.03
N GLY A 576 -2.73 38.04 63.89
CA GLY A 576 -1.47 37.33 63.78
C GLY A 576 -1.18 36.51 65.02
N GLU A 577 -0.86 35.22 64.86
CA GLU A 577 -0.41 34.38 65.93
C GLU A 577 1.09 34.05 65.76
N LEU A 578 1.86 34.29 66.83
CA LEU A 578 3.31 34.07 66.89
C LEU A 578 3.63 33.04 67.97
N PRO A 579 4.76 32.32 67.87
CA PRO A 579 5.24 31.45 68.93
C PRO A 579 5.44 32.26 70.24
N PRO A 580 5.18 31.66 71.40
CA PRO A 580 5.47 32.29 72.69
C PRO A 580 6.92 32.74 72.79
N SER A 581 7.17 33.99 73.23
CA SER A 581 8.49 34.60 73.34
C SER A 581 9.19 34.95 72.02
N SER A 582 8.46 34.99 70.92
CA SER A 582 8.99 35.52 69.65
C SER A 582 9.32 36.98 69.72
N PRO A 583 10.36 37.47 69.03
CA PRO A 583 10.54 38.89 68.82
C PRO A 583 9.36 39.48 68.06
N THR A 584 9.18 40.83 68.13
CA THR A 584 8.16 41.50 67.34
C THR A 584 8.40 41.28 65.87
N VAL A 585 7.34 40.88 65.16
CA VAL A 585 7.35 40.65 63.73
C VAL A 585 6.63 41.81 63.01
N THR A 586 7.31 42.43 62.07
CA THR A 586 6.69 43.43 61.17
C THR A 586 6.21 42.72 59.93
N CYS A 587 4.95 42.92 59.57
CA CYS A 587 4.38 42.43 58.32
C CYS A 587 3.84 43.57 57.48
N THR A 588 4.33 43.71 56.29
CA THR A 588 3.87 44.73 55.31
C THR A 588 2.94 44.07 54.32
N PHE A 589 1.68 44.48 54.31
CA PHE A 589 0.68 44.01 53.35
C PHE A 589 0.59 45.02 52.22
N THR A 590 0.83 44.56 51.00
CA THR A 590 0.62 45.31 49.76
C THR A 590 -0.50 44.68 48.95
N LEU A 591 -1.52 45.45 48.64
CA LEU A 591 -2.71 44.94 47.93
C LEU A 591 -2.66 45.42 46.48
N PHE A 592 -2.72 44.48 45.59
CA PHE A 592 -2.77 44.72 44.12
C PHE A 592 -4.11 44.28 43.59
N ARG A 593 -4.66 45.04 42.68
CA ARG A 593 -5.92 44.79 42.03
C ARG A 593 -5.74 44.50 40.57
N ASP A 594 -6.64 43.64 40.03
CA ASP A 594 -6.73 43.32 38.60
C ASP A 594 -5.38 42.79 38.05
N VAL A 595 -4.77 41.89 38.84
CA VAL A 595 -3.48 41.25 38.50
C VAL A 595 -3.71 40.17 37.47
N PRO A 596 -3.00 40.14 36.32
CA PRO A 596 -3.17 39.16 35.30
C PRO A 596 -2.70 37.77 35.76
N SER A 597 -3.56 36.72 35.58
CA SER A 597 -3.25 35.35 35.98
C SER A 597 -2.79 34.53 34.77
N TRP A 598 -1.71 33.80 34.94
CA TRP A 598 -1.19 32.86 33.96
C TRP A 598 -1.71 31.44 34.15
N ILE A 599 -2.27 31.10 35.30
CA ILE A 599 -2.66 29.72 35.62
C ILE A 599 -3.74 29.20 34.66
N ASN A 600 -4.73 30.06 34.34
CA ASN A 600 -5.80 29.69 33.41
C ASN A 600 -5.27 29.45 31.99
N PHE A 601 -4.26 30.25 31.58
CA PHE A 601 -3.60 30.07 30.30
C PHE A 601 -2.90 28.71 30.23
N PHE A 602 -2.11 28.36 31.26
CA PHE A 602 -1.40 27.07 31.27
C PHE A 602 -2.35 25.85 31.41
N LEU A 603 -3.43 25.98 32.18
CA LEU A 603 -4.46 24.93 32.27
C LEU A 603 -5.17 24.73 30.92
N ALA A 604 -5.54 25.80 30.24
CA ALA A 604 -6.14 25.74 28.91
C ALA A 604 -5.16 25.19 27.86
N LEU A 605 -3.88 25.58 27.91
CA LEU A 605 -2.83 25.05 27.05
C LEU A 605 -2.65 23.55 27.27
N LEU A 606 -2.58 23.11 28.52
CA LEU A 606 -2.49 21.68 28.85
C LEU A 606 -3.67 20.89 28.29
N GLY A 607 -4.90 21.38 28.50
CA GLY A 607 -6.11 20.80 27.93
C GLY A 607 -6.08 20.70 26.39
N LEU A 608 -5.60 21.76 25.74
CA LEU A 608 -5.47 21.83 24.29
C LEU A 608 -4.47 20.81 23.73
N LEU A 609 -3.43 20.45 24.48
CA LEU A 609 -2.40 19.49 24.05
C LEU A 609 -2.81 18.04 24.23
N ILE A 610 -3.82 17.73 25.04
CA ILE A 610 -4.25 16.32 25.32
C ILE A 610 -4.65 15.60 24.05
N ALA A 611 -5.53 16.20 23.23
CA ALA A 611 -6.05 15.55 22.03
C ALA A 611 -4.97 15.22 20.99
N PRO A 612 -4.06 16.13 20.60
CA PRO A 612 -2.98 15.82 19.66
C PRO A 612 -1.96 14.83 20.22
N LEU A 613 -1.71 14.82 21.53
CA LEU A 613 -0.83 13.83 22.17
C LEU A 613 -1.45 12.44 22.12
N LEU A 614 -2.73 12.29 22.47
CA LEU A 614 -3.47 11.01 22.39
C LEU A 614 -3.52 10.48 20.94
N LEU A 615 -3.79 11.35 19.97
CA LEU A 615 -3.78 10.96 18.55
C LEU A 615 -2.39 10.53 18.09
N SER A 616 -1.35 11.23 18.51
CA SER A 616 0.03 10.86 18.19
C SER A 616 0.43 9.53 18.83
N TRP A 617 0.02 9.30 20.05
CA TRP A 617 0.24 8.03 20.75
C TRP A 617 -0.49 6.87 20.04
N ARG A 618 -1.78 7.02 19.74
CA ARG A 618 -2.56 6.01 19.01
C ARG A 618 -1.98 5.72 17.62
N ALA A 619 -1.53 6.77 16.91
CA ALA A 619 -0.91 6.58 15.61
C ALA A 619 0.43 5.82 15.70
N ARG A 620 1.24 6.08 16.74
CA ARG A 620 2.47 5.32 16.98
C ARG A 620 2.18 3.87 17.37
N ALA A 621 1.17 3.64 18.24
CA ALA A 621 0.75 2.30 18.62
C ALA A 621 0.25 1.49 17.42
N PHE A 622 -0.50 2.11 16.51
CA PHE A 622 -0.96 1.49 15.28
C PHE A 622 0.22 1.09 14.36
N GLU A 623 1.19 1.98 14.17
CA GLU A 623 2.40 1.65 13.38
C GLU A 623 3.26 0.60 14.10
N GLY A 624 3.37 0.65 15.44
CA GLY A 624 4.03 -0.40 16.20
C GLY A 624 3.39 -1.77 16.00
N ALA A 625 2.05 -1.85 16.03
CA ALA A 625 1.33 -3.09 15.77
C ALA A 625 1.52 -3.58 14.31
N ARG A 626 1.58 -2.68 13.30
CA ARG A 626 1.89 -3.03 11.92
C ARG A 626 3.26 -3.71 11.80
N TRP A 627 4.27 -3.12 12.39
CA TRP A 627 5.65 -3.60 12.30
C TRP A 627 5.98 -4.75 13.25
N ALA A 628 5.05 -5.14 14.14
CA ALA A 628 5.25 -6.25 15.06
C ALA A 628 5.34 -7.62 14.34
N GLU A 629 4.70 -7.74 13.18
CA GLU A 629 4.73 -8.95 12.32
C GLU A 629 5.81 -8.89 11.23
N SER A 630 6.66 -7.85 11.24
CA SER A 630 7.71 -7.65 10.23
C SER A 630 9.05 -8.17 10.71
N ASP A 631 9.78 -8.84 9.85
CA ASP A 631 11.19 -9.23 10.10
C ASP A 631 12.11 -8.01 10.26
N TYR A 632 11.68 -6.84 9.77
CA TYR A 632 12.51 -5.63 9.63
C TYR A 632 11.90 -4.39 10.30
N GLY A 633 11.16 -4.58 11.38
CA GLY A 633 10.54 -3.49 12.13
C GLY A 633 11.57 -2.50 12.73
N PRO A 634 11.14 -1.24 13.01
CA PRO A 634 12.04 -0.22 13.55
C PRO A 634 12.64 -0.58 14.93
N SER A 635 12.14 -1.62 15.56
CA SER A 635 12.56 -2.08 16.92
C SER A 635 13.72 -3.09 16.90
N GLY A 636 14.32 -3.36 15.74
CA GLY A 636 15.60 -4.07 15.63
C GLY A 636 15.70 -5.40 16.39
N LYS A 637 14.76 -6.32 16.17
CA LYS A 637 14.94 -7.74 16.53
C LYS A 637 15.19 -8.56 15.27
N GLY A 638 16.21 -8.19 14.54
CA GLY A 638 16.81 -9.03 13.53
C GLY A 638 18.27 -9.17 13.94
N GLU A 639 18.61 -10.22 14.65
CA GLU A 639 19.99 -10.67 14.72
C GLU A 639 20.38 -11.04 13.28
N PRO A 640 21.57 -10.60 12.79
CA PRO A 640 22.06 -11.11 11.52
C PRO A 640 22.28 -12.62 11.70
N GLU A 641 21.63 -13.44 10.87
CA GLU A 641 22.08 -14.83 10.70
C GLU A 641 23.56 -14.77 10.33
N GLU A 642 24.41 -15.23 11.23
CA GLU A 642 25.78 -15.57 10.91
C GLU A 642 25.73 -16.70 9.88
N ASP A 643 26.08 -16.39 8.64
CA ASP A 643 26.44 -17.38 7.63
C ASP A 643 27.60 -18.22 8.24
N ASN A 644 27.25 -19.36 8.81
CA ASN A 644 28.21 -20.42 9.03
C ASN A 644 28.21 -21.33 7.80
N ASP A 645 29.37 -21.36 7.15
CA ASP A 645 29.90 -22.11 6.00
C ASP A 645 29.14 -23.39 5.55
#